data_f48f470e2ead03988806c85a83eea50f
#
_entry.id   f48f470e2ead03988806c85a83eea50f
#
_cell.length_a   1.000
_cell.length_b   1.000
_cell.length_c   1.000
_cell.angle_alpha   90.00
_cell.angle_beta   90.00
_cell.angle_gamma   90.00
#
_symmetry.space_group_name_H-M   'P 1'
#
loop_
_entity.id
_entity.type
_entity.pdbx_description
1 polymer ?
#
loop_
_entity_poly.entity_id
_entity_poly.type
_entity_poly.pdbx_seq_one_letter_code
_entity_poly.pdbx_strand_id
1 'polypeptide(L)'
;MSTKKFKFVSPGVFISEIDNSQLPATFDKLGPVVIGRAERGPAMRPVRVDSFSEFIETFGNPIPGGQGGDIWRDGNYSSPTYAAYAAQAWLKNSGPCTVVRLLGVEDPEADDSGKAGWQTENIAATDAASTNGGAYGLFIVPSASADSAVTGTLAAVWYLDNGGIYLSGTVRASSDALTGSATLIKNTNSPTSPATAEFKVLIDDESGATTDTVVFNFSRTSQRYIRKVFNTNPTLLNTAITTTAGQKKYFLGETFERAVEELSSSSDYFGVVLALSDATNNGGKFRFGSQPAQSGWVFSQDLSNNPATYDPENMQKLFKFISLDTGEWDQSNLKISIQDIAAPTNQDDPFGTFSVVIRRADDHDGSLKVVERFSNCNLNPNSSNYLARKIGDRFVEWDSVEKRHDLFGNYDNASRFVRVEMDQDVDAGATPAALLPFGFYGPIKFDDVDLTSGSTDSSLGAGAFVMGEDDIYRSLGTNGVNFLNSDNNNPPTTELNLKLEFPEFPLRLKSTDGDLSSPKDAYFGIDSTRNGASINRFEESYIDLVRALPEGFSNTAESAGATSHAFMFTLDDLSGSGTQTAQNTFPEADYVVNSRANQTSISSNGLNEWKTVLDSGFGQFTLPLVGGFNGLNIKEKEPFRNSLLTDKTTRTSYAYESLKRGIDMVADPEVVEYSLATVPGLTNQALNEHLIATCEARGDALALVDLQGGYEAAAENNSAFKDRVGDVDTTISDLLARGVNSSYGAAYYPWVQVIDEISNALLWVPPSVVALGVMANAERNSELWFAPAGFTRGGLTDGAAGLRVTNVVQRLTSKERDKLYAANINPIASFPAEGIVVFGQKTLQVTPSALDRINVRRLLIYVKKEISRMAATTLFRQNVKKTWIGFLGRVNPFLRGVKARFGLDDFRVVLDETTTTPDLVDRNIMYAKIFLKPTKAIEFIALDFVITDSGAGFED
;
A
#
# COMPACT_ATOMS: atom_id res chain seq x y z
N MET A 1 22.88 -0.37 -41.32
CA MET A 1 22.87 0.54 -42.46
C MET A 1 23.76 -0.05 -43.52
N SER A 2 23.24 -0.25 -44.74
CA SER A 2 23.96 -0.80 -45.87
C SER A 2 24.91 0.27 -46.40
N THR A 3 26.20 0.02 -46.32
CA THR A 3 27.22 0.88 -46.95
C THR A 3 27.03 0.83 -48.47
N LYS A 4 26.55 1.88 -49.08
CA LYS A 4 26.55 2.03 -50.53
C LYS A 4 28.01 2.07 -50.99
N LYS A 5 28.49 1.00 -51.63
CA LYS A 5 29.78 0.99 -52.29
C LYS A 5 29.66 1.78 -53.59
N PHE A 6 30.49 2.80 -53.77
CA PHE A 6 30.59 3.51 -55.05
C PHE A 6 31.06 2.56 -56.17
N LYS A 7 30.33 2.52 -57.27
CA LYS A 7 30.77 1.80 -58.47
C LYS A 7 31.27 2.83 -59.45
N PHE A 8 32.59 2.89 -59.59
CA PHE A 8 33.25 3.81 -60.48
C PHE A 8 33.21 3.23 -61.92
N VAL A 9 32.47 3.85 -62.81
CA VAL A 9 32.32 3.39 -64.23
C VAL A 9 32.84 4.43 -65.20
N SER A 10 32.89 5.67 -64.77
CA SER A 10 33.46 6.81 -65.61
C SER A 10 34.18 7.81 -64.72
N PRO A 11 35.11 8.59 -65.21
CA PRO A 11 35.73 9.68 -64.47
C PRO A 11 34.70 10.69 -64.02
N GLY A 12 34.67 11.02 -62.74
CA GLY A 12 33.75 11.98 -62.18
C GLY A 12 34.06 12.24 -60.72
N VAL A 13 33.46 13.29 -60.14
CA VAL A 13 33.53 13.58 -58.69
C VAL A 13 32.39 12.88 -58.02
N PHE A 14 32.73 12.01 -57.09
CA PHE A 14 31.74 11.26 -56.28
C PHE A 14 31.73 11.84 -54.86
N ILE A 15 30.61 12.41 -54.48
CA ILE A 15 30.41 13.02 -53.18
C ILE A 15 29.59 12.05 -52.32
N SER A 16 30.11 11.68 -51.17
CA SER A 16 29.31 11.03 -50.11
C SER A 16 29.27 11.92 -48.90
N GLU A 17 28.10 12.14 -48.41
CA GLU A 17 27.87 12.82 -47.16
C GLU A 17 27.80 11.78 -46.03
N ILE A 18 28.67 11.89 -45.04
CA ILE A 18 28.68 11.07 -43.85
C ILE A 18 28.32 12.01 -42.70
N ASP A 19 27.09 11.89 -42.22
CA ASP A 19 26.67 12.65 -41.07
C ASP A 19 27.27 11.99 -39.82
N ASN A 20 28.29 12.60 -39.27
CA ASN A 20 28.90 12.26 -37.98
C ASN A 20 28.43 13.20 -36.89
N SER A 21 27.38 14.00 -37.13
CA SER A 21 26.81 14.92 -36.16
C SER A 21 25.84 14.23 -35.20
N GLN A 22 25.84 12.89 -35.14
CA GLN A 22 25.13 12.24 -34.00
C GLN A 22 25.77 12.73 -32.73
N LEU A 23 25.01 13.60 -32.04
CA LEU A 23 25.34 13.97 -30.68
C LEU A 23 25.54 12.68 -29.90
N PRO A 24 26.65 12.52 -29.15
CA PRO A 24 26.77 11.38 -28.25
C PRO A 24 25.51 11.34 -27.39
N ALA A 25 24.91 10.16 -27.25
CA ALA A 25 23.77 9.98 -26.41
C ALA A 25 24.10 10.62 -25.05
N THR A 26 23.34 11.64 -24.69
CA THR A 26 23.43 12.23 -23.35
C THR A 26 23.08 11.11 -22.41
N PHE A 27 23.99 10.78 -21.51
CA PHE A 27 23.76 9.77 -20.50
C PHE A 27 22.49 10.15 -19.72
N ASP A 28 21.66 9.17 -19.40
CA ASP A 28 20.46 9.37 -18.60
C ASP A 28 20.81 10.11 -17.32
N LYS A 29 20.07 11.15 -17.02
CA LYS A 29 20.21 11.87 -15.76
C LYS A 29 19.94 10.91 -14.60
N LEU A 30 20.71 11.03 -13.55
CA LEU A 30 20.52 10.28 -12.32
C LEU A 30 19.65 11.08 -11.37
N GLY A 31 18.55 10.48 -10.95
CA GLY A 31 17.65 11.07 -9.98
C GLY A 31 17.94 10.63 -8.54
N PRO A 32 17.09 11.02 -7.61
CA PRO A 32 17.09 10.53 -6.24
C PRO A 32 16.40 9.17 -6.11
N VAL A 33 16.68 8.50 -4.99
CA VAL A 33 15.82 7.50 -4.39
C VAL A 33 15.02 8.15 -3.26
N VAL A 34 13.72 7.94 -3.28
CA VAL A 34 12.81 8.39 -2.22
C VAL A 34 12.08 7.17 -1.65
N ILE A 35 12.21 6.96 -0.34
CA ILE A 35 11.62 5.82 0.36
C ILE A 35 10.52 6.33 1.29
N GLY A 36 9.32 5.77 1.20
CA GLY A 36 8.21 6.14 2.07
C GLY A 36 6.84 5.73 1.54
N ARG A 37 5.80 6.29 2.12
CA ARG A 37 4.41 5.94 1.80
C ARG A 37 3.93 6.65 0.54
N ALA A 38 3.05 5.97 -0.19
CA ALA A 38 2.28 6.51 -1.33
C ALA A 38 0.85 5.96 -1.28
N GLU A 39 -0.05 6.55 -2.05
CA GLU A 39 -1.47 6.18 -2.09
C GLU A 39 -1.66 4.73 -2.55
N ARG A 40 -1.00 4.36 -3.61
CA ARG A 40 -1.10 3.04 -4.25
C ARG A 40 0.21 2.65 -4.91
N GLY A 41 0.20 1.57 -5.65
CA GLY A 41 1.30 1.15 -6.51
C GLY A 41 2.16 0.05 -5.91
N PRO A 42 3.12 -0.45 -6.70
CA PRO A 42 4.00 -1.52 -6.26
C PRO A 42 4.78 -1.11 -5.01
N ALA A 43 4.76 -1.99 -4.01
CA ALA A 43 5.44 -1.74 -2.74
C ALA A 43 6.68 -2.62 -2.57
N MET A 44 7.56 -2.18 -1.66
CA MET A 44 8.75 -2.90 -1.25
C MET A 44 9.64 -3.32 -2.44
N ARG A 45 9.68 -2.47 -3.46
CA ARG A 45 10.59 -2.60 -4.60
C ARG A 45 10.92 -1.22 -5.18
N PRO A 46 12.13 -1.00 -5.70
CA PRO A 46 12.47 0.25 -6.36
C PRO A 46 11.78 0.35 -7.72
N VAL A 47 11.06 1.44 -7.96
CA VAL A 47 10.40 1.73 -9.23
C VAL A 47 10.87 3.08 -9.73
N ARG A 48 11.45 3.11 -10.93
CA ARG A 48 11.87 4.34 -11.59
C ARG A 48 10.69 4.98 -12.29
N VAL A 49 10.53 6.27 -12.10
CA VAL A 49 9.54 7.13 -12.77
C VAL A 49 10.26 8.33 -13.40
N ASP A 50 9.95 8.65 -14.63
CA ASP A 50 10.66 9.68 -15.40
C ASP A 50 9.94 11.04 -15.34
N SER A 51 8.66 11.08 -14.99
CA SER A 51 7.85 12.29 -14.89
C SER A 51 6.87 12.26 -13.72
N PHE A 52 6.40 13.44 -13.31
CA PHE A 52 5.38 13.52 -12.24
C PHE A 52 4.03 12.93 -12.67
N SER A 53 3.68 13.00 -13.97
CA SER A 53 2.48 12.36 -14.49
C SER A 53 2.55 10.83 -14.35
N GLU A 54 3.70 10.24 -14.67
CA GLU A 54 3.94 8.82 -14.49
C GLU A 54 3.93 8.41 -13.01
N PHE A 55 4.46 9.28 -12.14
CA PHE A 55 4.36 9.07 -10.69
C PHE A 55 2.90 8.97 -10.23
N ILE A 56 2.04 9.90 -10.68
CA ILE A 56 0.60 9.88 -10.34
C ILE A 56 -0.07 8.63 -10.91
N GLU A 57 0.26 8.24 -12.12
CA GLU A 57 -0.29 7.03 -12.74
C GLU A 57 0.08 5.76 -11.96
N THR A 58 1.31 5.69 -11.42
CA THR A 58 1.82 4.52 -10.71
C THR A 58 1.48 4.55 -9.22
N PHE A 59 1.76 5.66 -8.54
CA PHE A 59 1.71 5.76 -7.08
C PHE A 59 0.54 6.57 -6.53
N GLY A 60 -0.30 7.12 -7.41
CA GLY A 60 -1.39 8.00 -7.02
C GLY A 60 -0.96 9.43 -6.69
N ASN A 61 -1.89 10.21 -6.19
CA ASN A 61 -1.63 11.60 -5.81
C ASN A 61 -0.91 11.70 -4.45
N PRO A 62 -0.10 12.74 -4.24
CA PRO A 62 0.33 13.07 -2.90
C PRO A 62 -0.86 13.33 -1.97
N ILE A 63 -0.85 12.74 -0.79
CA ILE A 63 -1.91 12.87 0.21
C ILE A 63 -1.45 13.84 1.29
N PRO A 64 -2.18 14.95 1.53
CA PRO A 64 -1.76 15.97 2.51
C PRO A 64 -1.98 15.53 3.96
N GLY A 65 -2.69 14.40 4.16
CA GLY A 65 -3.10 13.96 5.47
C GLY A 65 -4.35 14.70 5.99
N GLY A 66 -4.75 14.39 7.23
CA GLY A 66 -5.96 14.94 7.82
C GLY A 66 -7.20 14.12 7.46
N GLN A 67 -8.37 14.74 7.46
CA GLN A 67 -9.61 14.07 7.06
C GLN A 67 -9.59 13.79 5.56
N GLY A 68 -9.67 12.52 5.20
CA GLY A 68 -9.77 12.09 3.83
C GLY A 68 -11.19 12.21 3.27
N GLY A 69 -11.34 11.80 2.00
CA GLY A 69 -12.64 11.78 1.31
C GLY A 69 -13.59 10.70 1.83
N ASP A 70 -13.06 9.60 2.32
CA ASP A 70 -13.83 8.54 2.98
C ASP A 70 -13.85 8.78 4.47
N ILE A 71 -15.00 9.27 4.95
CA ILE A 71 -15.26 9.50 6.38
C ILE A 71 -15.39 8.21 7.18
N TRP A 72 -15.52 7.08 6.49
CA TRP A 72 -15.79 5.81 7.17
C TRP A 72 -14.51 5.03 7.44
N ARG A 73 -13.61 4.95 6.44
CA ARG A 73 -12.44 4.10 6.59
C ARG A 73 -11.21 4.58 5.79
N ASP A 74 -11.24 4.49 4.47
CA ASP A 74 -10.03 4.61 3.66
C ASP A 74 -9.39 5.97 3.66
N GLY A 75 -10.16 6.97 3.73
CA GLY A 75 -9.66 8.30 3.74
C GLY A 75 -10.01 9.04 5.01
N ASN A 76 -10.48 8.32 6.01
CA ASN A 76 -10.92 8.94 7.24
C ASN A 76 -9.80 9.73 7.91
N TYR A 77 -8.63 9.14 7.94
CA TYR A 77 -7.40 9.85 8.20
C TYR A 77 -6.25 9.15 7.49
N SER A 78 -5.42 9.94 6.88
CA SER A 78 -4.12 9.49 6.39
C SER A 78 -3.04 10.44 6.87
N SER A 79 -1.93 9.90 7.26
CA SER A 79 -0.75 10.72 7.49
C SER A 79 -0.25 11.27 6.15
N PRO A 80 0.39 12.44 6.13
CA PRO A 80 0.96 12.99 4.91
C PRO A 80 1.92 11.99 4.25
N THR A 81 1.80 11.83 2.93
CA THR A 81 2.73 10.99 2.16
C THR A 81 3.99 11.78 1.80
N TYR A 82 4.88 11.99 2.77
CA TYR A 82 6.07 12.82 2.59
C TYR A 82 6.95 12.39 1.40
N ALA A 83 7.05 11.09 1.14
CA ALA A 83 7.77 10.55 -0.01
C ALA A 83 7.15 10.99 -1.34
N ALA A 84 5.82 11.02 -1.44
CA ALA A 84 5.13 11.50 -2.63
C ALA A 84 5.38 13.00 -2.86
N TYR A 85 5.40 13.81 -1.79
CA TYR A 85 5.77 15.23 -1.89
C TYR A 85 7.25 15.42 -2.27
N ALA A 86 8.16 14.57 -1.78
CA ALA A 86 9.56 14.61 -2.17
C ALA A 86 9.75 14.25 -3.66
N ALA A 87 9.05 13.22 -4.13
CA ALA A 87 9.02 12.88 -5.55
C ALA A 87 8.43 14.02 -6.39
N GLN A 88 7.33 14.65 -5.95
CA GLN A 88 6.74 15.81 -6.61
C GLN A 88 7.72 16.98 -6.69
N ALA A 89 8.40 17.31 -5.58
CA ALA A 89 9.38 18.40 -5.51
C ALA A 89 10.51 18.19 -6.52
N TRP A 90 10.96 16.95 -6.68
CA TRP A 90 11.99 16.61 -7.65
C TRP A 90 11.46 16.60 -9.09
N LEU A 91 10.42 15.81 -9.37
CA LEU A 91 9.92 15.53 -10.72
C LEU A 91 9.31 16.74 -11.42
N LYS A 92 8.88 17.76 -10.71
CA LYS A 92 8.48 19.05 -11.31
C LYS A 92 9.66 19.86 -11.88
N ASN A 93 10.86 19.57 -11.45
CA ASN A 93 12.06 20.30 -11.84
C ASN A 93 13.04 19.46 -12.66
N SER A 94 13.18 18.19 -12.36
CA SER A 94 14.13 17.28 -12.98
C SER A 94 13.55 15.87 -13.01
N GLY A 95 14.12 14.97 -13.76
CA GLY A 95 13.81 13.54 -13.80
C GLY A 95 15.09 12.76 -14.03
N PRO A 96 15.08 11.44 -13.81
CA PRO A 96 14.07 10.61 -13.18
C PRO A 96 14.04 10.68 -11.64
N CYS A 97 13.14 9.89 -11.01
CA CYS A 97 13.13 9.60 -9.58
C CYS A 97 12.86 8.12 -9.38
N THR A 98 13.58 7.48 -8.48
CA THR A 98 13.27 6.11 -8.05
C THR A 98 12.51 6.16 -6.74
N VAL A 99 11.40 5.46 -6.67
CA VAL A 99 10.51 5.44 -5.51
C VAL A 99 10.43 4.03 -4.94
N VAL A 100 10.57 3.91 -3.62
CA VAL A 100 10.30 2.69 -2.86
C VAL A 100 9.11 2.96 -1.95
N ARG A 101 7.94 2.43 -2.33
CA ARG A 101 6.74 2.53 -1.50
C ARG A 101 6.86 1.56 -0.32
N LEU A 102 6.68 2.08 0.90
CA LEU A 102 6.70 1.29 2.12
C LEU A 102 5.33 0.71 2.43
N LEU A 103 5.30 -0.58 2.70
CA LEU A 103 4.20 -1.31 3.34
C LEU A 103 4.76 -2.17 4.48
N GLY A 104 3.89 -2.77 5.27
CA GLY A 104 4.30 -3.64 6.36
C GLY A 104 4.87 -4.96 5.84
N VAL A 105 6.09 -5.27 6.21
CA VAL A 105 6.73 -6.56 5.94
C VAL A 105 7.24 -7.16 7.24
N GLU A 106 7.30 -8.48 7.28
CA GLU A 106 7.74 -9.21 8.45
C GLU A 106 9.19 -9.68 8.30
N ASP A 107 9.93 -9.67 9.39
CA ASP A 107 11.15 -10.47 9.53
C ASP A 107 10.72 -11.94 9.70
N PRO A 108 11.26 -12.89 8.94
CA PRO A 108 10.92 -14.31 9.09
C PRO A 108 11.15 -14.86 10.51
N GLU A 109 12.04 -14.23 11.28
CA GLU A 109 12.37 -14.59 12.65
C GLU A 109 11.71 -13.63 13.68
N ALA A 110 10.70 -12.84 13.26
CA ALA A 110 10.08 -11.87 14.15
C ALA A 110 9.34 -12.55 15.32
N ASP A 111 9.46 -11.93 16.48
CA ASP A 111 8.63 -12.25 17.64
C ASP A 111 7.19 -11.80 17.37
N ASP A 112 6.25 -12.24 18.22
CA ASP A 112 4.83 -11.91 18.06
C ASP A 112 4.56 -10.40 18.02
N SER A 113 5.30 -9.61 18.77
CA SER A 113 5.22 -8.16 18.78
C SER A 113 5.83 -7.48 17.55
N GLY A 114 6.63 -8.21 16.76
CA GLY A 114 7.31 -7.69 15.58
C GLY A 114 6.54 -7.85 14.28
N LYS A 115 5.49 -8.66 14.28
CA LYS A 115 4.73 -9.00 13.07
C LYS A 115 3.94 -7.84 12.52
N ALA A 116 3.88 -7.77 11.20
CA ALA A 116 3.08 -6.79 10.47
C ALA A 116 1.58 -7.09 10.57
N GLY A 117 0.76 -6.09 10.30
CA GLY A 117 -0.69 -6.23 10.17
C GLY A 117 -1.49 -5.98 11.44
N TRP A 118 -2.68 -6.51 11.49
CA TRP A 118 -3.58 -6.33 12.60
C TRP A 118 -2.99 -6.99 13.85
N GLN A 119 -2.91 -6.22 14.92
CA GLN A 119 -2.48 -6.75 16.20
C GLN A 119 -3.68 -6.85 17.12
N THR A 120 -4.04 -8.08 17.44
CA THR A 120 -4.91 -8.39 18.54
C THR A 120 -4.09 -9.12 19.58
N GLU A 121 -4.21 -8.74 20.84
CA GLU A 121 -3.56 -9.51 21.90
C GLU A 121 -4.38 -10.74 22.22
N ASN A 122 -3.71 -11.81 22.63
CA ASN A 122 -4.39 -12.99 23.13
C ASN A 122 -5.07 -12.64 24.44
N ILE A 123 -6.38 -12.83 24.48
CA ILE A 123 -7.14 -12.73 25.69
C ILE A 123 -7.21 -14.13 26.25
N ALA A 124 -6.59 -14.36 27.41
CA ALA A 124 -6.74 -15.61 28.08
C ALA A 124 -8.22 -15.78 28.47
N ALA A 125 -8.74 -17.00 28.34
CA ALA A 125 -10.14 -17.30 28.66
C ALA A 125 -10.56 -16.93 30.10
N THR A 126 -9.59 -16.84 30.99
CA THR A 126 -9.78 -16.48 32.41
C THR A 126 -9.64 -14.99 32.67
N ASP A 127 -9.06 -14.23 31.72
CA ASP A 127 -8.93 -12.80 31.91
C ASP A 127 -10.12 -12.11 31.24
N ALA A 128 -10.98 -11.57 32.05
CA ALA A 128 -12.04 -10.71 31.59
C ALA A 128 -11.42 -9.58 30.79
N ALA A 129 -11.28 -9.81 29.56
CA ALA A 129 -11.28 -8.84 28.49
C ALA A 129 -10.61 -7.46 28.72
N SER A 130 -10.24 -7.13 29.90
CA SER A 130 -10.20 -5.77 30.28
C SER A 130 -8.83 -5.11 30.19
N THR A 131 -7.76 -5.89 30.13
CA THR A 131 -6.43 -5.28 30.21
C THR A 131 -5.70 -5.20 28.89
N ASN A 132 -6.03 -6.07 27.95
CA ASN A 132 -5.16 -6.30 26.79
C ASN A 132 -5.61 -5.61 25.49
N GLY A 133 -6.85 -5.13 25.42
CA GLY A 133 -7.36 -4.56 24.19
C GLY A 133 -7.60 -5.62 23.12
N GLY A 134 -7.42 -5.24 21.84
CA GLY A 134 -7.58 -6.13 20.71
C GLY A 134 -8.76 -5.82 19.81
N ALA A 135 -9.21 -6.80 19.02
CA ALA A 135 -10.38 -6.68 18.16
C ALA A 135 -11.60 -7.35 18.81
N TYR A 136 -12.75 -6.68 18.74
CA TYR A 136 -14.02 -7.16 19.30
C TYR A 136 -15.10 -7.07 18.22
N GLY A 137 -15.79 -8.18 17.97
CA GLY A 137 -16.89 -8.27 17.01
C GLY A 137 -18.24 -8.25 17.69
N LEU A 138 -19.17 -7.46 17.15
CA LEU A 138 -20.60 -7.53 17.49
C LEU A 138 -21.31 -8.45 16.51
N PHE A 139 -21.87 -9.52 17.00
CA PHE A 139 -22.72 -10.41 16.21
C PHE A 139 -24.19 -10.16 16.56
N ILE A 140 -25.05 -10.22 15.55
CA ILE A 140 -26.50 -10.14 15.72
C ILE A 140 -27.08 -11.52 15.47
N VAL A 141 -27.73 -12.06 16.50
CA VAL A 141 -28.23 -13.44 16.54
C VAL A 141 -29.76 -13.42 16.62
N PRO A 142 -30.48 -14.11 15.73
CA PRO A 142 -31.93 -14.22 15.86
C PRO A 142 -32.32 -15.13 17.00
N SER A 143 -33.42 -14.79 17.65
CA SER A 143 -34.04 -15.67 18.64
C SER A 143 -34.65 -16.91 17.98
N ALA A 144 -34.37 -18.09 18.50
CA ALA A 144 -34.89 -19.34 17.98
C ALA A 144 -35.52 -20.16 19.09
N SER A 145 -36.36 -21.12 18.75
CA SER A 145 -36.86 -22.14 19.66
C SER A 145 -35.75 -23.15 19.99
N ALA A 146 -35.82 -23.75 21.19
CA ALA A 146 -34.78 -24.56 21.85
C ALA A 146 -34.28 -25.70 21.02
N ASP A 147 -34.25 -26.03 19.96
CA ASP A 147 -33.69 -27.21 19.27
C ASP A 147 -33.18 -26.85 17.83
N SER A 148 -33.05 -25.56 17.53
CA SER A 148 -32.62 -25.11 16.21
C SER A 148 -31.21 -24.55 16.26
N ALA A 149 -30.37 -24.96 15.33
CA ALA A 149 -29.13 -24.24 15.05
C ALA A 149 -29.47 -22.78 14.68
N VAL A 150 -28.75 -21.82 15.28
CA VAL A 150 -29.00 -20.40 15.07
C VAL A 150 -27.74 -19.75 14.56
N THR A 151 -27.89 -19.01 13.48
CA THR A 151 -26.78 -18.29 12.87
C THR A 151 -26.80 -16.82 13.26
N GLY A 152 -25.69 -16.35 13.82
CA GLY A 152 -25.44 -14.94 14.11
C GLY A 152 -24.49 -14.33 13.08
N THR A 153 -24.79 -13.09 12.66
CA THR A 153 -24.01 -12.40 11.64
C THR A 153 -23.19 -11.28 12.26
N LEU A 154 -21.91 -11.16 11.88
CA LEU A 154 -21.05 -10.06 12.30
C LEU A 154 -21.59 -8.73 11.77
N ALA A 155 -21.77 -7.77 12.67
CA ALA A 155 -22.32 -6.45 12.37
C ALA A 155 -21.27 -5.32 12.44
N ALA A 156 -20.32 -5.43 13.38
CA ALA A 156 -19.28 -4.41 13.56
C ALA A 156 -18.05 -4.99 14.27
N VAL A 157 -16.91 -4.35 14.04
CA VAL A 157 -15.64 -4.65 14.72
C VAL A 157 -15.08 -3.38 15.33
N TRP A 158 -14.66 -3.45 16.60
CA TRP A 158 -13.90 -2.39 17.26
C TRP A 158 -12.48 -2.84 17.56
N TYR A 159 -11.58 -1.89 17.52
CA TYR A 159 -10.18 -2.07 17.87
C TYR A 159 -9.84 -1.21 19.08
N LEU A 160 -9.29 -1.85 20.09
CA LEU A 160 -8.92 -1.24 21.37
C LEU A 160 -7.41 -1.39 21.59
N ASP A 161 -6.78 -0.33 22.07
CA ASP A 161 -5.39 -0.37 22.52
C ASP A 161 -5.24 -1.19 23.80
N ASN A 162 -6.15 -0.93 24.74
CA ASN A 162 -6.28 -1.65 26.00
C ASN A 162 -7.74 -1.58 26.48
N GLY A 163 -8.06 -2.33 27.53
CA GLY A 163 -9.40 -2.42 28.05
C GLY A 163 -10.32 -3.34 27.24
N GLY A 164 -11.61 -3.16 27.36
CA GLY A 164 -12.63 -4.00 26.74
C GLY A 164 -13.89 -3.26 26.36
N ILE A 165 -14.73 -3.89 25.55
CA ILE A 165 -16.04 -3.37 25.15
C ILE A 165 -17.13 -4.41 25.45
N TYR A 166 -18.25 -3.96 26.01
CA TYR A 166 -19.35 -4.82 26.46
C TYR A 166 -20.68 -4.23 26.07
N LEU A 167 -21.65 -5.07 25.79
CA LEU A 167 -23.04 -4.63 25.68
C LEU A 167 -23.65 -4.33 27.04
N SER A 168 -24.36 -3.21 27.14
CA SER A 168 -25.09 -2.86 28.36
C SER A 168 -26.27 -3.81 28.58
N GLY A 169 -26.46 -4.23 29.81
CA GLY A 169 -27.48 -5.21 30.21
C GLY A 169 -26.90 -6.60 30.52
N THR A 170 -25.60 -6.79 30.26
CA THR A 170 -24.90 -7.99 30.69
C THR A 170 -24.53 -7.92 32.15
N VAL A 171 -24.67 -9.04 32.86
CA VAL A 171 -24.21 -9.15 34.23
C VAL A 171 -22.71 -9.49 34.21
N ARG A 172 -21.90 -8.57 34.68
CA ARG A 172 -20.51 -8.89 35.01
C ARG A 172 -20.53 -9.77 36.24
N ALA A 173 -20.11 -11.01 36.12
CA ALA A 173 -19.81 -11.79 37.31
C ALA A 173 -18.63 -11.15 38.02
N SER A 174 -18.75 -10.84 39.27
CA SER A 174 -17.73 -10.16 40.09
C SER A 174 -16.43 -10.94 40.31
N SER A 175 -16.32 -12.12 39.76
CA SER A 175 -15.16 -13.02 39.93
C SER A 175 -14.73 -13.79 38.67
N ASP A 176 -15.47 -13.76 37.59
CA ASP A 176 -15.18 -14.51 36.39
C ASP A 176 -15.18 -13.62 35.16
N ALA A 177 -14.15 -13.78 34.46
CA ALA A 177 -13.80 -13.14 33.25
C ALA A 177 -14.70 -13.63 32.11
N LEU A 178 -15.75 -12.89 31.82
CA LEU A 178 -16.49 -13.10 30.58
C LEU A 178 -15.71 -12.49 29.42
N THR A 179 -15.32 -13.31 28.49
CA THR A 179 -14.67 -12.86 27.23
C THR A 179 -15.65 -12.28 26.22
N GLY A 180 -16.94 -12.27 26.55
CA GLY A 180 -18.00 -11.70 25.73
C GLY A 180 -19.19 -11.25 26.54
N SER A 181 -20.12 -10.57 25.90
CA SER A 181 -21.35 -10.11 26.49
C SER A 181 -22.52 -10.20 25.51
N ALA A 182 -23.71 -10.54 25.99
CA ALA A 182 -24.90 -10.62 25.20
C ALA A 182 -26.01 -9.71 25.77
N THR A 183 -26.76 -9.09 24.91
CA THR A 183 -27.91 -8.25 25.26
C THR A 183 -29.08 -8.52 24.34
N LEU A 184 -30.26 -8.68 24.92
CA LEU A 184 -31.50 -8.82 24.18
C LEU A 184 -31.88 -7.49 23.54
N ILE A 185 -32.04 -7.50 22.23
CA ILE A 185 -32.54 -6.40 21.43
C ILE A 185 -34.02 -6.69 21.15
N LYS A 186 -34.92 -6.22 22.03
CA LYS A 186 -36.34 -6.48 21.83
C LYS A 186 -36.92 -5.58 20.77
N ASN A 187 -37.59 -6.20 19.84
CA ASN A 187 -38.46 -5.53 18.85
C ASN A 187 -39.87 -5.41 19.47
N THR A 188 -40.01 -4.64 20.56
CA THR A 188 -41.20 -4.73 21.44
C THR A 188 -42.42 -3.97 20.94
N ASN A 189 -42.40 -3.13 19.92
CA ASN A 189 -43.58 -2.30 19.67
C ASN A 189 -43.91 -1.93 18.22
N SER A 190 -43.26 -2.46 17.26
CA SER A 190 -43.53 -2.27 15.84
C SER A 190 -42.53 -3.05 15.01
N PRO A 191 -42.82 -3.42 13.75
CA PRO A 191 -41.86 -4.08 12.89
C PRO A 191 -40.73 -3.10 12.57
N THR A 192 -39.80 -2.90 13.51
CA THR A 192 -38.59 -2.15 13.34
C THR A 192 -37.50 -3.11 12.88
N SER A 193 -36.89 -2.80 11.78
CA SER A 193 -35.69 -3.50 11.30
C SER A 193 -34.62 -3.53 12.41
N PRO A 194 -33.87 -4.62 12.60
CA PRO A 194 -32.77 -4.67 13.55
C PRO A 194 -31.77 -3.51 13.36
N ALA A 195 -31.64 -2.98 12.13
CA ALA A 195 -30.83 -1.81 11.86
C ALA A 195 -31.24 -0.55 12.64
N THR A 196 -32.53 -0.40 13.03
CA THR A 196 -33.01 0.73 13.81
C THR A 196 -33.00 0.49 15.30
N ALA A 197 -32.73 -0.74 15.74
CA ALA A 197 -32.60 -1.07 17.15
C ALA A 197 -31.41 -0.35 17.78
N GLU A 198 -31.59 0.16 19.00
CA GLU A 198 -30.51 0.83 19.71
C GLU A 198 -29.72 -0.15 20.55
N PHE A 199 -28.41 -0.14 20.30
CA PHE A 199 -27.42 -0.86 21.09
C PHE A 199 -26.74 0.12 22.03
N LYS A 200 -26.39 -0.37 23.22
CA LYS A 200 -25.62 0.40 24.18
C LYS A 200 -24.39 -0.39 24.61
N VAL A 201 -23.23 0.18 24.39
CA VAL A 201 -21.95 -0.45 24.81
C VAL A 201 -21.30 0.34 25.93
N LEU A 202 -20.63 -0.39 26.80
CA LEU A 202 -19.75 0.10 27.84
C LEU A 202 -18.31 -0.17 27.41
N ILE A 203 -17.45 0.83 27.52
CA ILE A 203 -16.05 0.73 27.18
C ILE A 203 -15.22 0.92 28.44
N ASP A 204 -14.38 -0.04 28.72
CA ASP A 204 -13.54 -0.05 29.90
C ASP A 204 -12.09 0.27 29.58
N ASP A 205 -11.37 0.79 30.56
CA ASP A 205 -9.93 0.95 30.53
C ASP A 205 -9.21 -0.33 30.99
N GLU A 206 -7.88 -0.27 31.01
CA GLU A 206 -7.03 -1.38 31.47
C GLU A 206 -7.23 -1.79 32.94
N SER A 207 -7.85 -0.95 33.74
CA SER A 207 -8.21 -1.27 35.12
C SER A 207 -9.58 -1.93 35.25
N GLY A 208 -10.32 -2.07 34.16
CA GLY A 208 -11.70 -2.58 34.16
C GLY A 208 -12.73 -1.51 34.56
N ALA A 209 -12.34 -0.24 34.66
CA ALA A 209 -13.28 0.83 34.97
C ALA A 209 -13.94 1.34 33.68
N THR A 210 -15.27 1.44 33.69
CA THR A 210 -16.00 1.99 32.51
C THR A 210 -15.68 3.45 32.35
N THR A 211 -15.08 3.79 31.22
CA THR A 211 -14.71 5.14 30.85
C THR A 211 -15.77 5.83 30.00
N ASP A 212 -16.42 5.07 29.11
CA ASP A 212 -17.41 5.58 28.18
C ASP A 212 -18.63 4.66 28.05
N THR A 213 -19.76 5.28 27.70
CA THR A 213 -21.01 4.60 27.38
C THR A 213 -21.55 5.17 26.08
N VAL A 214 -21.70 4.37 25.06
CA VAL A 214 -22.12 4.82 23.72
C VAL A 214 -23.39 4.09 23.29
N VAL A 215 -24.38 4.85 22.83
CA VAL A 215 -25.62 4.32 22.25
C VAL A 215 -25.61 4.55 20.76
N PHE A 216 -25.84 3.47 19.98
CA PHE A 216 -25.78 3.51 18.53
C PHE A 216 -26.82 2.60 17.88
N ASN A 217 -26.99 2.76 16.58
CA ASN A 217 -27.76 1.86 15.71
C ASN A 217 -27.10 1.78 14.32
N PHE A 218 -27.63 0.92 13.46
CA PHE A 218 -27.15 0.74 12.09
C PHE A 218 -27.93 1.57 11.04
N SER A 219 -28.90 2.36 11.45
CA SER A 219 -29.67 3.20 10.53
C SER A 219 -28.89 4.46 10.13
N ARG A 220 -28.55 4.58 8.85
CA ARG A 220 -27.74 5.68 8.30
C ARG A 220 -28.40 7.05 8.41
N THR A 221 -29.69 7.08 8.49
CA THR A 221 -30.46 8.33 8.67
C THR A 221 -30.49 8.79 10.14
N SER A 222 -30.16 7.90 11.07
CA SER A 222 -30.16 8.20 12.49
C SER A 222 -28.99 9.11 12.89
N GLN A 223 -29.21 9.94 13.90
CA GLN A 223 -28.17 10.69 14.59
C GLN A 223 -27.26 9.76 15.41
N ARG A 224 -27.76 8.57 15.74
CA ARG A 224 -27.01 7.52 16.47
C ARG A 224 -26.44 6.45 15.54
N TYR A 225 -26.32 6.75 14.26
CA TYR A 225 -25.65 5.84 13.33
C TYR A 225 -24.24 5.52 13.81
N ILE A 226 -23.89 4.22 13.83
CA ILE A 226 -22.66 3.71 14.42
C ILE A 226 -21.41 4.49 13.96
N ARG A 227 -21.31 4.79 12.67
CA ARG A 227 -20.17 5.54 12.10
C ARG A 227 -20.18 7.04 12.43
N LYS A 228 -21.28 7.58 12.98
CA LYS A 228 -21.37 8.97 13.47
C LYS A 228 -20.97 9.12 14.92
N VAL A 229 -21.18 8.08 15.73
CA VAL A 229 -20.98 8.15 17.17
C VAL A 229 -19.67 7.56 17.65
N PHE A 230 -19.01 6.73 16.84
CA PHE A 230 -17.68 6.20 17.15
C PHE A 230 -16.60 6.94 16.36
N ASN A 231 -15.40 6.97 16.93
CA ASN A 231 -14.21 7.31 16.17
C ASN A 231 -13.94 6.20 15.17
N THR A 232 -13.85 6.56 13.93
CA THR A 232 -13.45 5.67 12.83
C THR A 232 -11.98 5.86 12.46
N ASN A 233 -11.30 6.78 13.15
CA ASN A 233 -9.91 7.12 12.95
C ASN A 233 -9.18 7.19 14.29
N PRO A 234 -8.11 6.43 14.51
CA PRO A 234 -7.38 6.43 15.78
C PRO A 234 -6.71 7.76 16.15
N THR A 235 -6.60 8.70 15.21
CA THR A 235 -5.96 10.00 15.46
C THR A 235 -6.91 11.16 15.75
N LEU A 236 -8.17 11.01 15.36
CA LEU A 236 -9.18 12.05 15.54
C LEU A 236 -10.21 11.63 16.56
N LEU A 237 -10.64 12.58 17.38
CA LEU A 237 -11.73 12.36 18.31
C LEU A 237 -13.06 12.70 17.64
N ASN A 238 -14.04 11.81 17.80
CA ASN A 238 -15.42 12.14 17.46
C ASN A 238 -16.04 12.94 18.60
N THR A 239 -16.33 14.21 18.37
CA THR A 239 -16.91 15.11 19.38
C THR A 239 -18.34 14.75 19.78
N ALA A 240 -19.01 13.85 19.04
CA ALA A 240 -20.31 13.31 19.42
C ALA A 240 -20.22 12.31 20.60
N ILE A 241 -19.04 11.80 20.88
CA ILE A 241 -18.77 10.94 22.04
C ILE A 241 -18.30 11.80 23.20
N THR A 242 -18.69 11.45 24.43
CA THR A 242 -18.19 12.15 25.62
C THR A 242 -16.68 11.96 25.71
N THR A 243 -15.94 13.07 25.67
CA THR A 243 -14.48 13.04 25.59
C THR A 243 -13.85 12.75 26.94
N THR A 244 -13.36 11.54 27.09
CA THR A 244 -12.46 11.16 28.18
C THR A 244 -11.07 10.82 27.64
N ALA A 245 -10.09 10.68 28.48
CA ALA A 245 -8.74 10.30 28.06
C ALA A 245 -8.73 8.91 27.39
N GLY A 246 -9.68 8.01 27.74
CA GLY A 246 -9.83 6.67 27.18
C GLY A 246 -10.29 6.61 25.73
N GLN A 247 -10.99 7.62 25.26
CA GLN A 247 -11.54 7.63 23.89
C GLN A 247 -10.50 7.48 22.77
N LYS A 248 -9.28 7.89 23.02
CA LYS A 248 -8.17 7.73 22.06
C LYS A 248 -7.64 6.31 21.94
N LYS A 249 -8.09 5.41 22.82
CA LYS A 249 -7.61 4.05 22.92
C LYS A 249 -8.50 3.03 22.19
N TYR A 250 -9.59 3.50 21.59
CA TYR A 250 -10.49 2.65 20.81
C TYR A 250 -11.07 3.38 19.61
N PHE A 251 -11.41 2.63 18.58
CA PHE A 251 -12.08 3.12 17.39
C PHE A 251 -12.89 2.01 16.72
N LEU A 252 -13.86 2.44 15.88
CA LEU A 252 -14.66 1.55 15.07
C LEU A 252 -13.85 1.09 13.86
N GLY A 253 -13.78 -0.20 13.67
CA GLY A 253 -13.22 -0.85 12.51
C GLY A 253 -14.23 -1.10 11.40
N GLU A 254 -14.32 -2.35 10.95
CA GLU A 254 -15.25 -2.82 9.94
C GLU A 254 -16.69 -2.72 10.44
N THR A 255 -17.64 -2.40 9.54
CA THR A 255 -19.08 -2.47 9.80
C THR A 255 -19.81 -3.01 8.59
N PHE A 256 -20.85 -3.80 8.85
CA PHE A 256 -21.59 -4.55 7.86
C PHE A 256 -23.07 -4.20 7.93
N GLU A 257 -23.40 -2.95 7.66
CA GLU A 257 -24.75 -2.40 7.77
C GLU A 257 -25.75 -3.14 6.88
N ARG A 258 -25.32 -3.57 5.69
CA ARG A 258 -26.19 -4.30 4.76
C ARG A 258 -26.63 -5.64 5.34
N ALA A 259 -25.72 -6.38 5.95
CA ALA A 259 -26.06 -7.65 6.61
C ALA A 259 -27.10 -7.44 7.72
N VAL A 260 -27.02 -6.33 8.45
CA VAL A 260 -28.01 -5.96 9.49
C VAL A 260 -29.34 -5.51 8.87
N GLU A 261 -29.32 -4.76 7.77
CA GLU A 261 -30.51 -4.29 7.07
C GLU A 261 -31.31 -5.43 6.43
N GLU A 262 -30.64 -6.53 6.04
CA GLU A 262 -31.27 -7.70 5.42
C GLU A 262 -31.94 -8.64 6.44
N LEU A 263 -31.69 -8.46 7.75
CA LEU A 263 -32.32 -9.26 8.78
C LEU A 263 -33.81 -9.02 8.85
N SER A 264 -34.58 -10.09 9.07
CA SER A 264 -36.04 -10.02 9.11
C SER A 264 -36.57 -9.17 10.27
N SER A 265 -37.52 -8.29 10.00
CA SER A 265 -38.16 -7.46 11.03
C SER A 265 -39.14 -8.22 11.92
N SER A 266 -39.41 -9.49 11.63
CA SER A 266 -40.40 -10.30 12.36
C SER A 266 -39.84 -11.13 13.51
N SER A 267 -38.53 -11.16 13.70
CA SER A 267 -37.86 -11.93 14.73
C SER A 267 -37.28 -11.04 15.82
N ASP A 268 -37.16 -11.57 17.03
CA ASP A 268 -36.37 -10.96 18.07
C ASP A 268 -34.89 -11.27 17.86
N TYR A 269 -34.04 -10.34 18.16
CA TYR A 269 -32.58 -10.48 17.99
C TYR A 269 -31.81 -10.17 19.26
N PHE A 270 -30.66 -10.79 19.38
CA PHE A 270 -29.69 -10.54 20.44
C PHE A 270 -28.39 -9.99 19.82
N GLY A 271 -27.76 -9.05 20.49
CA GLY A 271 -26.40 -8.67 20.22
C GLY A 271 -25.45 -9.47 21.11
N VAL A 272 -24.38 -10.00 20.52
CA VAL A 272 -23.30 -10.68 21.23
C VAL A 272 -21.99 -10.03 20.86
N VAL A 273 -21.23 -9.54 21.83
CA VAL A 273 -19.88 -9.00 21.61
C VAL A 273 -18.86 -10.03 22.04
N LEU A 274 -17.99 -10.41 21.14
CA LEU A 274 -16.91 -11.36 21.36
C LEU A 274 -15.57 -10.77 20.94
N ALA A 275 -14.51 -11.12 21.66
CA ALA A 275 -13.17 -10.85 21.20
C ALA A 275 -12.84 -11.75 19.98
N LEU A 276 -12.25 -11.16 18.96
CA LEU A 276 -11.86 -11.85 17.72
C LEU A 276 -10.40 -12.30 17.80
N SER A 277 -10.02 -12.93 18.90
CA SER A 277 -8.67 -13.46 19.11
C SER A 277 -8.72 -14.84 19.73
N ASP A 278 -7.83 -15.72 19.32
CA ASP A 278 -7.70 -17.06 19.83
C ASP A 278 -6.47 -17.18 20.75
N ALA A 279 -6.68 -17.70 21.95
CA ALA A 279 -5.61 -17.89 22.93
C ALA A 279 -4.73 -19.10 22.65
N THR A 280 -5.26 -20.14 22.00
CA THR A 280 -4.58 -21.45 21.92
C THR A 280 -3.97 -21.74 20.56
N ASN A 281 -4.66 -21.42 19.50
CA ASN A 281 -4.25 -21.80 18.15
C ASN A 281 -3.67 -20.65 17.35
N ASN A 282 -3.49 -19.49 17.95
CA ASN A 282 -3.07 -18.27 17.27
C ASN A 282 -4.05 -17.78 16.18
N GLY A 283 -5.19 -18.42 16.05
CA GLY A 283 -6.19 -18.14 15.02
C GLY A 283 -6.75 -16.72 15.08
N GLY A 284 -6.79 -16.12 16.25
CA GLY A 284 -7.23 -14.74 16.42
C GLY A 284 -6.16 -13.68 16.23
N LYS A 285 -4.95 -14.05 15.85
CA LYS A 285 -3.90 -13.08 15.55
C LYS A 285 -4.05 -12.60 14.10
N PHE A 286 -4.70 -11.48 13.94
CA PHE A 286 -4.86 -10.81 12.65
C PHE A 286 -3.57 -10.16 12.22
N ARG A 287 -2.62 -10.95 11.72
CA ARG A 287 -1.31 -10.46 11.34
C ARG A 287 -0.94 -10.95 9.97
N PHE A 288 -0.78 -10.01 9.06
CA PHE A 288 -0.32 -10.28 7.72
C PHE A 288 0.75 -9.27 7.32
N GLY A 289 1.80 -9.74 6.67
CA GLY A 289 2.62 -8.89 5.83
C GLY A 289 1.79 -8.34 4.66
N SER A 290 2.35 -7.37 3.95
CA SER A 290 1.70 -6.82 2.76
C SER A 290 1.46 -7.90 1.71
N GLN A 291 0.25 -7.94 1.17
CA GLN A 291 -0.19 -8.90 0.16
C GLN A 291 -0.90 -8.19 -0.99
N PRO A 292 -0.71 -8.63 -2.23
CA PRO A 292 -1.51 -8.13 -3.35
C PRO A 292 -2.93 -8.70 -3.29
N ALA A 293 -3.90 -7.92 -3.76
CA ALA A 293 -5.24 -8.40 -3.96
C ALA A 293 -5.28 -9.40 -5.13
N GLN A 294 -6.15 -10.38 -5.06
CA GLN A 294 -6.32 -11.37 -6.11
C GLN A 294 -7.79 -11.70 -6.34
N SER A 295 -8.12 -12.18 -7.54
CA SER A 295 -9.42 -12.76 -7.81
C SER A 295 -9.47 -14.21 -7.36
N GLY A 296 -10.68 -14.78 -7.24
CA GLY A 296 -10.82 -16.24 -7.28
C GLY A 296 -10.39 -16.81 -8.62
N TRP A 297 -10.17 -18.12 -8.66
CA TRP A 297 -9.95 -18.81 -9.91
C TRP A 297 -11.18 -18.73 -10.81
N VAL A 298 -10.97 -18.34 -12.04
CA VAL A 298 -11.94 -18.47 -13.10
C VAL A 298 -11.92 -19.91 -13.60
N PHE A 299 -13.08 -20.53 -13.73
CA PHE A 299 -13.22 -21.91 -14.17
C PHE A 299 -14.08 -22.05 -15.42
N SER A 300 -14.01 -23.22 -16.02
CA SER A 300 -14.64 -23.52 -17.31
C SER A 300 -16.11 -23.87 -17.18
N GLN A 301 -16.79 -23.88 -18.34
CA GLN A 301 -18.12 -24.46 -18.50
C GLN A 301 -18.09 -25.99 -18.33
N ASP A 302 -19.26 -26.58 -18.04
CA ASP A 302 -19.47 -27.99 -18.03
C ASP A 302 -19.58 -28.54 -19.47
N LEU A 303 -18.62 -29.38 -19.86
CA LEU A 303 -18.59 -30.06 -21.14
C LEU A 303 -19.29 -31.46 -21.11
N SER A 304 -19.72 -31.92 -19.93
CA SER A 304 -20.25 -33.28 -19.76
C SER A 304 -21.63 -33.46 -20.40
N ASN A 305 -22.35 -32.38 -20.64
CA ASN A 305 -23.76 -32.39 -21.11
C ASN A 305 -24.71 -33.22 -20.20
N ASN A 306 -24.31 -33.51 -18.98
CA ASN A 306 -25.13 -34.28 -18.05
C ASN A 306 -25.32 -33.46 -16.74
N PRO A 307 -26.48 -32.83 -16.56
CA PRO A 307 -26.76 -32.04 -15.36
C PRO A 307 -26.63 -32.82 -14.04
N ALA A 308 -26.79 -34.14 -14.09
CA ALA A 308 -26.69 -34.98 -12.89
C ALA A 308 -25.24 -35.20 -12.41
N THR A 309 -24.24 -34.88 -13.24
CA THR A 309 -22.81 -34.98 -12.90
C THR A 309 -22.15 -33.62 -12.79
N TYR A 310 -22.94 -32.55 -12.84
CA TYR A 310 -22.41 -31.19 -12.71
C TYR A 310 -21.90 -30.95 -11.30
N ASP A 311 -20.68 -30.49 -11.24
CA ASP A 311 -20.00 -30.19 -9.99
C ASP A 311 -19.06 -28.98 -10.21
N PRO A 312 -19.47 -27.78 -9.81
CA PRO A 312 -18.66 -26.57 -10.02
C PRO A 312 -17.32 -26.59 -9.25
N GLU A 313 -17.21 -27.34 -8.16
CA GLU A 313 -15.94 -27.48 -7.43
C GLU A 313 -14.88 -28.21 -8.26
N ASN A 314 -15.31 -29.13 -9.12
CA ASN A 314 -14.43 -29.93 -9.97
C ASN A 314 -14.30 -29.43 -11.41
N MET A 315 -14.83 -28.24 -11.73
CA MET A 315 -14.60 -27.63 -13.03
C MET A 315 -13.13 -27.24 -13.20
N GLN A 316 -12.63 -27.32 -14.45
CA GLN A 316 -11.25 -26.98 -14.77
C GLN A 316 -10.98 -25.51 -14.44
N LYS A 317 -10.03 -25.28 -13.55
CA LYS A 317 -9.47 -23.96 -13.30
C LYS A 317 -8.73 -23.48 -14.54
N LEU A 318 -8.89 -22.21 -14.89
CA LEU A 318 -8.32 -21.64 -16.10
C LEU A 318 -7.23 -20.61 -15.79
N PHE A 319 -7.60 -19.61 -15.03
CA PHE A 319 -6.70 -18.52 -14.62
C PHE A 319 -7.28 -17.74 -13.44
N LYS A 320 -6.44 -16.97 -12.81
CA LYS A 320 -6.83 -15.93 -11.85
C LYS A 320 -6.04 -14.65 -12.09
N PHE A 321 -6.55 -13.54 -11.59
CA PHE A 321 -5.90 -12.24 -11.64
C PHE A 321 -5.27 -11.93 -10.29
N ILE A 322 -4.06 -11.39 -10.32
CA ILE A 322 -3.34 -10.91 -9.15
C ILE A 322 -2.97 -9.45 -9.40
N SER A 323 -3.24 -8.59 -8.43
CA SER A 323 -2.87 -7.19 -8.52
C SER A 323 -1.35 -7.01 -8.62
N LEU A 324 -0.91 -6.10 -9.48
CA LEU A 324 0.49 -5.64 -9.53
C LEU A 324 0.79 -4.66 -8.41
N ASP A 325 -0.22 -3.95 -7.94
CA ASP A 325 -0.17 -3.16 -6.73
C ASP A 325 -0.22 -4.08 -5.52
N THR A 326 0.57 -3.76 -4.52
CA THR A 326 0.51 -4.45 -3.24
C THR A 326 -0.41 -3.67 -2.31
N GLY A 327 -1.24 -4.37 -1.54
CA GLY A 327 -2.13 -3.75 -0.56
C GLY A 327 -3.59 -3.68 -0.99
N GLU A 328 -4.34 -2.77 -0.36
CA GLU A 328 -5.81 -2.73 -0.40
C GLU A 328 -6.39 -1.81 -1.48
N TRP A 329 -5.57 -1.06 -2.20
CA TRP A 329 -6.10 -0.02 -3.09
C TRP A 329 -6.89 -0.60 -4.27
N ASP A 330 -6.34 -1.61 -4.96
CA ASP A 330 -6.97 -2.18 -6.15
C ASP A 330 -8.30 -2.86 -5.83
N GLN A 331 -8.36 -3.65 -4.75
CA GLN A 331 -9.61 -4.32 -4.36
C GLN A 331 -10.71 -3.32 -3.99
N SER A 332 -10.34 -2.17 -3.41
CA SER A 332 -11.30 -1.13 -3.04
C SER A 332 -11.74 -0.27 -4.23
N ASN A 333 -10.95 -0.21 -5.31
CA ASN A 333 -11.16 0.71 -6.41
C ASN A 333 -11.48 0.05 -7.74
N LEU A 334 -11.15 -1.24 -7.91
CA LEU A 334 -11.26 -1.94 -9.17
C LEU A 334 -12.07 -3.23 -9.03
N LYS A 335 -12.68 -3.63 -10.15
CA LYS A 335 -13.30 -4.94 -10.36
C LYS A 335 -13.01 -5.39 -11.78
N ILE A 336 -13.10 -6.69 -12.04
CA ILE A 336 -12.78 -7.26 -13.33
C ILE A 336 -14.04 -7.87 -13.94
N SER A 337 -14.31 -7.51 -15.18
CA SER A 337 -15.39 -8.13 -15.95
C SER A 337 -14.83 -8.96 -17.09
N ILE A 338 -15.33 -10.18 -17.22
CA ILE A 338 -15.11 -11.01 -18.38
C ILE A 338 -16.35 -10.85 -19.25
N GLN A 339 -16.16 -10.53 -20.53
CA GLN A 339 -17.26 -10.24 -21.45
C GLN A 339 -16.93 -10.70 -22.87
N ASP A 340 -17.92 -10.63 -23.77
CA ASP A 340 -17.79 -11.07 -25.16
C ASP A 340 -17.34 -12.54 -25.27
N ILE A 341 -17.78 -13.40 -24.35
CA ILE A 341 -17.45 -14.81 -24.37
C ILE A 341 -18.11 -15.46 -25.60
N ALA A 342 -17.30 -16.01 -26.48
CA ALA A 342 -17.77 -16.58 -27.75
C ALA A 342 -17.12 -17.92 -28.02
N ALA A 343 -17.96 -18.87 -28.44
CA ALA A 343 -17.51 -20.17 -28.92
C ALA A 343 -16.69 -20.04 -30.21
N PRO A 344 -15.76 -20.97 -30.50
CA PRO A 344 -14.97 -20.91 -31.72
C PRO A 344 -15.88 -21.01 -32.96
N THR A 345 -15.63 -20.10 -33.90
CA THR A 345 -16.37 -20.07 -35.17
C THR A 345 -15.56 -20.64 -36.33
N ASN A 346 -14.25 -20.79 -36.14
CA ASN A 346 -13.33 -21.33 -37.15
C ASN A 346 -12.99 -22.78 -36.84
N GLN A 347 -13.06 -23.66 -37.86
CA GLN A 347 -12.67 -25.05 -37.70
C GLN A 347 -11.16 -25.25 -37.55
N ASP A 348 -10.36 -24.30 -38.07
CA ASP A 348 -8.89 -24.35 -37.98
C ASP A 348 -8.33 -23.79 -36.65
N ASP A 349 -9.15 -23.03 -35.92
CA ASP A 349 -8.84 -22.55 -34.57
C ASP A 349 -9.96 -22.93 -33.61
N PRO A 350 -9.79 -24.05 -32.89
CA PRO A 350 -10.83 -24.58 -32.01
C PRO A 350 -10.99 -23.82 -30.69
N PHE A 351 -10.19 -22.81 -30.45
CA PHE A 351 -10.25 -22.00 -29.24
C PHE A 351 -11.29 -20.89 -29.36
N GLY A 352 -12.10 -20.74 -28.31
CA GLY A 352 -13.03 -19.63 -28.21
C GLY A 352 -12.31 -18.33 -27.77
N THR A 353 -13.05 -17.24 -27.79
CA THR A 353 -12.51 -15.91 -27.44
C THR A 353 -13.35 -15.23 -26.38
N PHE A 354 -12.70 -14.32 -25.63
CA PHE A 354 -13.35 -13.48 -24.63
C PHE A 354 -12.56 -12.17 -24.44
N SER A 355 -13.16 -11.22 -23.77
CA SER A 355 -12.52 -9.94 -23.40
C SER A 355 -12.41 -9.82 -21.88
N VAL A 356 -11.29 -9.27 -21.42
CA VAL A 356 -11.07 -8.92 -20.02
C VAL A 356 -11.11 -7.40 -19.89
N VAL A 357 -11.93 -6.90 -18.98
CA VAL A 357 -12.13 -5.46 -18.77
C VAL A 357 -11.95 -5.12 -17.31
N ILE A 358 -10.96 -4.29 -17.03
CA ILE A 358 -10.73 -3.72 -15.70
C ILE A 358 -11.59 -2.47 -15.58
N ARG A 359 -12.46 -2.45 -14.59
CA ARG A 359 -13.43 -1.38 -14.34
C ARG A 359 -13.25 -0.78 -12.97
N ARG A 360 -13.73 0.46 -12.81
CA ARG A 360 -13.84 1.06 -11.48
C ARG A 360 -14.89 0.34 -10.64
N ALA A 361 -14.58 0.08 -9.36
CA ALA A 361 -15.54 -0.57 -8.46
C ALA A 361 -16.82 0.26 -8.24
N ASP A 362 -16.72 1.58 -8.42
CA ASP A 362 -17.79 2.54 -8.25
C ASP A 362 -18.64 2.78 -9.51
N ASP A 363 -18.48 1.98 -10.57
CA ASP A 363 -19.28 2.06 -11.76
C ASP A 363 -20.54 1.15 -11.68
N HIS A 364 -21.42 1.31 -12.63
CA HIS A 364 -22.57 0.42 -12.84
C HIS A 364 -22.74 0.09 -14.31
N ASP A 365 -23.56 -0.93 -14.61
CA ASP A 365 -23.69 -1.46 -15.96
C ASP A 365 -24.27 -0.47 -16.98
N GLY A 366 -25.10 0.47 -16.51
CA GLY A 366 -25.60 1.55 -17.36
C GLY A 366 -24.58 2.68 -17.63
N SER A 367 -23.46 2.72 -16.91
CA SER A 367 -22.40 3.72 -17.09
C SER A 367 -21.04 3.12 -16.69
N LEU A 368 -20.46 2.35 -17.61
CA LEU A 368 -19.19 1.68 -17.38
C LEU A 368 -18.02 2.68 -17.30
N LYS A 369 -17.21 2.55 -16.27
CA LYS A 369 -15.95 3.29 -16.11
C LYS A 369 -14.79 2.33 -16.37
N VAL A 370 -14.51 2.09 -17.63
CA VAL A 370 -13.43 1.18 -18.07
C VAL A 370 -12.08 1.84 -17.85
N VAL A 371 -11.18 1.13 -17.20
CA VAL A 371 -9.78 1.54 -16.98
C VAL A 371 -8.87 0.92 -18.03
N GLU A 372 -8.98 -0.40 -18.23
CA GLU A 372 -8.24 -1.13 -19.24
C GLU A 372 -9.14 -2.17 -19.92
N ARG A 373 -8.85 -2.47 -21.19
CA ARG A 373 -9.58 -3.49 -21.96
C ARG A 373 -8.63 -4.32 -22.79
N PHE A 374 -8.72 -5.65 -22.63
CA PHE A 374 -7.99 -6.63 -23.42
C PHE A 374 -9.01 -7.48 -24.20
N SER A 375 -9.16 -7.18 -25.49
CA SER A 375 -10.16 -7.85 -26.36
C SER A 375 -9.57 -9.06 -27.08
N ASN A 376 -10.42 -10.01 -27.44
CA ASN A 376 -10.06 -11.21 -28.20
C ASN A 376 -8.96 -12.06 -27.53
N CYS A 377 -9.04 -12.22 -26.20
CA CYS A 377 -8.17 -13.15 -25.48
C CYS A 377 -8.62 -14.60 -25.75
N ASN A 378 -7.69 -15.54 -25.71
CA ASN A 378 -7.97 -16.97 -25.80
C ASN A 378 -7.08 -17.77 -24.83
N LEU A 379 -7.34 -19.06 -24.73
CA LEU A 379 -6.61 -20.00 -23.88
C LEU A 379 -5.55 -20.83 -24.62
N ASN A 380 -5.21 -20.48 -25.89
CA ASN A 380 -4.21 -21.16 -26.68
C ASN A 380 -2.80 -20.62 -26.37
N PRO A 381 -1.90 -21.38 -25.71
CA PRO A 381 -0.54 -20.92 -25.36
C PRO A 381 0.30 -20.51 -26.56
N ASN A 382 0.00 -21.07 -27.74
CA ASN A 382 0.75 -20.78 -28.98
C ASN A 382 0.20 -19.54 -29.74
N SER A 383 -0.91 -18.97 -29.32
CA SER A 383 -1.54 -17.82 -29.94
C SER A 383 -0.90 -16.50 -29.49
N SER A 384 -0.88 -15.52 -30.40
CA SER A 384 -0.56 -14.11 -30.02
C SER A 384 -1.63 -13.51 -29.11
N ASN A 385 -2.84 -14.08 -29.09
CA ASN A 385 -3.97 -13.67 -28.28
C ASN A 385 -4.08 -14.45 -26.96
N TYR A 386 -3.08 -15.26 -26.63
CA TYR A 386 -3.02 -15.96 -25.36
C TYR A 386 -3.14 -14.98 -24.20
N LEU A 387 -3.99 -15.30 -23.22
CA LEU A 387 -4.34 -14.39 -22.14
C LEU A 387 -3.11 -13.87 -21.39
N ALA A 388 -2.21 -14.78 -20.97
CA ALA A 388 -1.00 -14.40 -20.25
C ALA A 388 -0.05 -13.52 -21.11
N ARG A 389 -0.03 -13.72 -22.41
CA ARG A 389 0.76 -12.89 -23.33
C ARG A 389 0.17 -11.50 -23.52
N LYS A 390 -1.16 -11.37 -23.46
CA LYS A 390 -1.85 -10.09 -23.64
C LYS A 390 -1.86 -9.21 -22.40
N ILE A 391 -1.98 -9.80 -21.25
CA ILE A 391 -2.06 -9.07 -19.98
C ILE A 391 -0.68 -9.00 -19.30
N GLY A 392 0.05 -10.12 -19.31
CA GLY A 392 1.33 -10.31 -18.64
C GLY A 392 1.22 -11.22 -17.43
N ASP A 393 2.32 -11.90 -17.10
CA ASP A 393 2.43 -12.81 -15.97
C ASP A 393 3.64 -12.53 -15.08
N ARG A 394 4.43 -11.47 -15.39
CA ARG A 394 5.65 -11.16 -14.65
C ARG A 394 5.38 -10.66 -13.24
N PHE A 395 6.18 -11.16 -12.30
CA PHE A 395 6.21 -10.70 -10.92
C PHE A 395 7.62 -10.81 -10.34
N VAL A 396 7.85 -10.16 -9.20
CA VAL A 396 9.11 -10.19 -8.50
C VAL A 396 8.91 -10.69 -7.08
N GLU A 397 9.88 -11.48 -6.58
CA GLU A 397 9.94 -11.93 -5.20
C GLU A 397 11.23 -11.44 -4.54
N TRP A 398 11.16 -11.11 -3.26
CA TRP A 398 12.32 -10.67 -2.50
C TRP A 398 13.08 -11.86 -1.93
N ASP A 399 14.35 -12.02 -2.35
CA ASP A 399 15.28 -12.93 -1.71
C ASP A 399 15.95 -12.23 -0.51
N SER A 400 15.62 -12.67 0.69
CA SER A 400 16.15 -12.11 1.95
C SER A 400 17.64 -12.43 2.19
N VAL A 401 18.16 -13.48 1.57
CA VAL A 401 19.56 -13.90 1.69
C VAL A 401 20.44 -13.07 0.76
N GLU A 402 20.07 -13.03 -0.52
CA GLU A 402 20.79 -12.31 -1.56
C GLU A 402 20.48 -10.81 -1.55
N LYS A 403 19.42 -10.38 -0.83
CA LYS A 403 18.91 -9.00 -0.74
C LYS A 403 18.63 -8.39 -2.12
N ARG A 404 18.02 -9.16 -2.98
CA ARG A 404 17.62 -8.73 -4.32
C ARG A 404 16.22 -9.25 -4.66
N HIS A 405 15.66 -8.70 -5.72
CA HIS A 405 14.41 -9.18 -6.30
C HIS A 405 14.72 -10.16 -7.43
N ASP A 406 14.15 -11.35 -7.35
CA ASP A 406 14.15 -12.33 -8.43
C ASP A 406 12.91 -12.12 -9.31
N LEU A 407 13.09 -12.21 -10.62
CA LEU A 407 12.05 -11.98 -11.61
C LEU A 407 11.52 -13.31 -12.12
N PHE A 408 10.22 -13.50 -12.06
CA PHE A 408 9.49 -14.66 -12.54
C PHE A 408 8.48 -14.27 -13.64
N GLY A 409 8.00 -15.26 -14.39
CA GLY A 409 7.04 -15.09 -15.48
C GLY A 409 7.69 -14.99 -16.86
N ASN A 410 6.89 -15.28 -17.90
CA ASN A 410 7.36 -15.41 -19.27
C ASN A 410 7.02 -14.19 -20.14
N TYR A 411 5.98 -13.45 -19.79
CA TYR A 411 5.44 -12.36 -20.60
C TYR A 411 5.46 -11.02 -19.85
N ASP A 412 5.88 -9.97 -20.54
CA ASP A 412 5.89 -8.61 -19.99
C ASP A 412 4.46 -8.15 -19.66
N ASN A 413 4.30 -7.47 -18.52
CA ASN A 413 3.01 -6.95 -18.11
C ASN A 413 2.59 -5.78 -19.01
N ALA A 414 1.56 -6.00 -19.82
CA ALA A 414 0.90 -4.96 -20.60
C ALA A 414 -0.16 -4.22 -19.77
N SER A 415 -0.78 -4.89 -18.79
CA SER A 415 -1.62 -4.25 -17.79
C SER A 415 -0.78 -3.50 -16.77
N ARG A 416 -1.30 -2.37 -16.29
CA ARG A 416 -0.72 -1.59 -15.18
C ARG A 416 -1.24 -2.00 -13.82
N PHE A 417 -2.34 -2.76 -13.76
CA PHE A 417 -3.04 -3.08 -12.52
C PHE A 417 -2.95 -4.55 -12.15
N VAL A 418 -3.00 -5.46 -13.12
CA VAL A 418 -3.06 -6.89 -12.83
C VAL A 418 -2.08 -7.68 -13.69
N ARG A 419 -1.66 -8.83 -13.17
CA ARG A 419 -1.05 -9.93 -13.90
C ARG A 419 -1.98 -11.13 -13.89
N VAL A 420 -1.76 -12.05 -14.79
CA VAL A 420 -2.51 -13.31 -14.84
C VAL A 420 -1.64 -14.44 -14.31
N GLU A 421 -2.25 -15.30 -13.52
CA GLU A 421 -1.69 -16.59 -13.18
C GLU A 421 -2.55 -17.64 -13.89
N MET A 422 -1.93 -18.37 -14.81
CA MET A 422 -2.60 -19.43 -15.56
C MET A 422 -2.58 -20.73 -14.78
N ASP A 423 -3.63 -21.53 -14.94
CA ASP A 423 -3.59 -22.91 -14.46
C ASP A 423 -2.53 -23.71 -15.22
N GLN A 424 -1.83 -24.60 -14.52
CA GLN A 424 -0.69 -25.34 -15.08
C GLN A 424 -1.07 -26.19 -16.30
N ASP A 425 -2.26 -26.80 -16.29
CA ASP A 425 -2.73 -27.63 -17.40
C ASP A 425 -3.09 -26.78 -18.62
N VAL A 426 -3.62 -25.58 -18.40
CA VAL A 426 -3.91 -24.61 -19.48
C VAL A 426 -2.63 -24.09 -20.10
N ASP A 427 -1.66 -23.71 -19.29
CA ASP A 427 -0.38 -23.20 -19.77
C ASP A 427 0.43 -24.27 -20.54
N ALA A 428 0.32 -25.51 -20.10
CA ALA A 428 0.90 -26.68 -20.81
C ALA A 428 0.14 -27.06 -22.08
N GLY A 429 -1.03 -26.47 -22.36
CA GLY A 429 -1.89 -26.85 -23.49
C GLY A 429 -2.52 -28.26 -23.35
N ALA A 430 -2.63 -28.76 -22.12
CA ALA A 430 -3.17 -30.08 -21.82
C ALA A 430 -4.72 -30.14 -21.75
N THR A 431 -5.36 -28.98 -21.78
CA THR A 431 -6.81 -28.85 -21.62
C THR A 431 -7.57 -28.89 -22.96
N PRO A 432 -8.85 -29.29 -22.98
CA PRO A 432 -9.68 -29.21 -24.18
C PRO A 432 -9.75 -27.78 -24.76
N ALA A 433 -9.58 -27.63 -26.06
CA ALA A 433 -9.60 -26.34 -26.74
C ALA A 433 -10.95 -25.59 -26.65
N ALA A 434 -12.04 -26.31 -26.40
CA ALA A 434 -13.39 -25.76 -26.29
C ALA A 434 -13.65 -25.03 -24.96
N LEU A 435 -12.71 -25.06 -23.99
CA LEU A 435 -12.89 -24.41 -22.70
C LEU A 435 -12.96 -22.89 -22.82
N LEU A 436 -13.87 -22.30 -22.07
CA LEU A 436 -14.16 -20.89 -21.99
C LEU A 436 -14.31 -20.48 -20.51
N PRO A 437 -14.03 -19.23 -20.15
CA PRO A 437 -14.29 -18.74 -18.80
C PRO A 437 -15.81 -18.65 -18.58
N PHE A 438 -16.33 -19.40 -17.63
CA PHE A 438 -17.78 -19.51 -17.40
C PHE A 438 -18.22 -19.18 -16.00
N GLY A 439 -17.30 -19.17 -15.05
CA GLY A 439 -17.58 -18.86 -13.66
C GLY A 439 -16.32 -18.54 -12.89
N PHE A 440 -16.47 -18.24 -11.62
CA PHE A 440 -15.35 -18.01 -10.71
C PHE A 440 -15.67 -18.45 -9.29
N TYR A 441 -14.64 -18.84 -8.55
CA TYR A 441 -14.74 -19.09 -7.13
C TYR A 441 -14.72 -17.76 -6.37
N GLY A 442 -15.58 -17.67 -5.37
CA GLY A 442 -15.57 -16.55 -4.43
C GLY A 442 -14.32 -16.54 -3.55
N PRO A 443 -14.23 -15.62 -2.61
CA PRO A 443 -13.16 -15.64 -1.62
C PRO A 443 -13.22 -16.90 -0.76
N ILE A 444 -12.10 -17.23 -0.12
CA ILE A 444 -12.07 -18.30 0.87
C ILE A 444 -13.05 -17.96 2.00
N LYS A 445 -13.86 -18.93 2.38
CA LYS A 445 -14.84 -18.78 3.43
C LYS A 445 -14.16 -18.64 4.78
N PHE A 446 -14.72 -17.78 5.63
CA PHE A 446 -14.36 -17.79 7.04
C PHE A 446 -14.84 -19.09 7.71
N ASP A 447 -14.04 -19.64 8.60
CA ASP A 447 -14.51 -20.67 9.49
C ASP A 447 -15.64 -20.11 10.37
N ASP A 448 -16.71 -20.86 10.44
CA ASP A 448 -17.80 -20.52 11.33
C ASP A 448 -17.36 -20.76 12.78
N VAL A 449 -17.78 -19.88 13.65
CA VAL A 449 -17.60 -20.08 15.08
C VAL A 449 -18.78 -20.88 15.60
N ASP A 450 -18.61 -22.17 15.83
CA ASP A 450 -19.63 -23.02 16.43
C ASP A 450 -19.52 -22.99 17.97
N LEU A 451 -20.54 -22.43 18.62
CA LEU A 451 -20.67 -22.45 20.05
C LEU A 451 -21.71 -23.51 20.42
N THR A 452 -21.26 -24.63 20.97
CA THR A 452 -22.14 -25.70 21.48
C THR A 452 -22.20 -25.69 22.99
N SER A 453 -23.39 -25.89 23.56
CA SER A 453 -23.57 -25.96 24.98
C SER A 453 -22.84 -27.17 25.60
N GLY A 454 -22.11 -26.95 26.69
CA GLY A 454 -21.39 -28.02 27.39
C GLY A 454 -20.08 -28.47 26.72
N SER A 455 -19.68 -27.89 25.58
CA SER A 455 -18.40 -28.14 24.95
C SER A 455 -17.36 -27.11 25.38
N THR A 456 -16.18 -27.57 25.74
CA THR A 456 -15.01 -26.74 25.95
C THR A 456 -14.30 -26.47 24.62
N ASP A 457 -14.84 -26.96 23.51
CA ASP A 457 -14.23 -26.91 22.21
C ASP A 457 -15.03 -25.93 21.33
N SER A 458 -14.51 -24.74 21.19
CA SER A 458 -14.94 -23.80 20.17
C SER A 458 -13.97 -23.86 19.01
N SER A 459 -14.43 -23.65 17.79
CA SER A 459 -13.57 -23.54 16.60
C SER A 459 -12.55 -22.41 16.70
N LEU A 460 -12.71 -21.50 17.64
CA LEU A 460 -11.76 -20.43 17.98
C LEU A 460 -10.65 -20.86 18.93
N GLY A 461 -10.61 -22.13 19.33
CA GLY A 461 -9.61 -22.66 20.23
C GLY A 461 -10.09 -22.82 21.68
N ALA A 462 -9.71 -23.96 22.27
CA ALA A 462 -10.09 -24.30 23.62
C ALA A 462 -9.60 -23.23 24.60
N GLY A 463 -10.51 -22.47 25.13
CA GLY A 463 -10.27 -21.52 26.20
C GLY A 463 -10.44 -20.05 25.87
N ALA A 464 -10.47 -19.66 24.59
CA ALA A 464 -10.62 -18.23 24.25
C ALA A 464 -12.04 -17.72 24.43
N PHE A 465 -13.01 -18.58 24.23
CA PHE A 465 -14.43 -18.26 24.33
C PHE A 465 -15.22 -19.42 24.94
N VAL A 466 -14.81 -19.87 26.08
CA VAL A 466 -15.66 -20.77 26.84
C VAL A 466 -16.83 -19.97 27.40
N MET A 467 -17.73 -19.64 26.50
CA MET A 467 -19.08 -19.35 26.92
C MET A 467 -19.71 -20.71 27.23
N GLY A 468 -19.39 -21.26 28.37
CA GLY A 468 -20.13 -22.39 28.90
C GLY A 468 -21.59 -22.01 29.00
N GLU A 469 -22.48 -23.01 28.95
CA GLU A 469 -23.92 -22.84 29.15
C GLU A 469 -24.24 -21.86 30.30
N ASP A 470 -23.49 -21.91 31.38
CA ASP A 470 -23.62 -21.01 32.53
C ASP A 470 -23.21 -19.54 32.21
N ASP A 471 -22.27 -19.29 31.34
CA ASP A 471 -21.76 -17.94 31.08
C ASP A 471 -22.66 -17.16 30.13
N ILE A 472 -23.27 -17.81 29.17
CA ILE A 472 -24.32 -17.22 28.32
C ILE A 472 -25.56 -16.95 29.19
N TYR A 473 -25.92 -17.83 30.09
CA TYR A 473 -27.02 -17.63 31.00
C TYR A 473 -26.75 -16.57 32.06
N ARG A 474 -25.55 -16.48 32.57
CA ARG A 474 -25.14 -15.44 33.53
C ARG A 474 -25.13 -14.07 32.92
N SER A 475 -24.80 -13.92 31.64
CA SER A 475 -24.82 -12.63 30.94
C SER A 475 -26.25 -12.04 30.80
N LEU A 476 -27.27 -12.86 30.89
CA LEU A 476 -28.69 -12.47 30.76
C LEU A 476 -29.40 -12.19 32.07
N GLY A 477 -28.73 -12.31 33.22
CA GLY A 477 -29.24 -11.97 34.52
C GLY A 477 -29.72 -13.19 35.35
N THR A 478 -29.99 -12.95 36.63
CA THR A 478 -30.32 -13.95 37.66
C THR A 478 -31.57 -14.81 37.38
N ASN A 479 -32.28 -14.58 36.30
CA ASN A 479 -33.53 -15.26 35.97
C ASN A 479 -33.39 -16.35 34.91
N GLY A 480 -32.18 -16.75 34.53
CA GLY A 480 -31.98 -17.88 33.66
C GLY A 480 -32.65 -17.77 32.28
N VAL A 481 -32.74 -16.57 31.73
CA VAL A 481 -33.32 -16.36 30.39
C VAL A 481 -32.35 -16.82 29.33
N ASN A 482 -32.67 -17.90 28.69
CA ASN A 482 -32.00 -18.33 27.48
C ASN A 482 -32.23 -17.31 26.37
N PHE A 483 -31.19 -16.65 25.87
CA PHE A 483 -31.33 -15.65 24.82
C PHE A 483 -31.72 -16.28 23.48
N LEU A 484 -31.52 -17.57 23.31
CA LEU A 484 -31.95 -18.33 22.15
C LEU A 484 -33.37 -18.88 22.26
N ASN A 485 -33.99 -18.79 23.42
CA ASN A 485 -35.34 -19.25 23.64
C ASN A 485 -36.19 -18.14 24.22
N SER A 486 -37.36 -17.87 23.65
CA SER A 486 -38.32 -16.88 24.12
C SER A 486 -39.01 -17.27 25.43
N ASP A 487 -38.85 -18.53 25.87
CA ASP A 487 -39.46 -19.02 27.13
C ASP A 487 -38.52 -18.82 28.33
N ASN A 488 -38.79 -17.79 29.07
CA ASN A 488 -38.03 -17.29 30.21
C ASN A 488 -37.83 -18.27 31.40
N ASN A 489 -38.34 -19.52 31.34
CA ASN A 489 -38.46 -20.35 32.52
C ASN A 489 -37.75 -21.71 32.46
N ASN A 490 -37.09 -22.04 31.37
CA ASN A 490 -36.44 -23.35 31.27
C ASN A 490 -35.12 -23.21 30.50
N PRO A 491 -33.96 -23.48 31.11
CA PRO A 491 -32.73 -23.63 30.36
C PRO A 491 -32.92 -24.74 29.34
N PRO A 492 -32.41 -24.62 28.11
CA PRO A 492 -32.48 -25.68 27.13
C PRO A 492 -31.77 -26.91 27.69
N THR A 493 -32.49 -28.01 27.70
CA THR A 493 -31.92 -29.33 28.06
C THR A 493 -31.16 -29.96 26.89
N THR A 494 -31.09 -29.27 25.77
CA THR A 494 -30.50 -29.71 24.49
C THR A 494 -29.37 -28.77 24.09
N GLU A 495 -28.43 -29.32 23.34
CA GLU A 495 -27.23 -28.62 22.89
C GLU A 495 -27.59 -27.32 22.13
N LEU A 496 -27.02 -26.23 22.57
CA LEU A 496 -27.07 -24.94 21.90
C LEU A 496 -26.11 -24.98 20.72
N ASN A 497 -26.58 -24.91 19.51
CA ASN A 497 -25.77 -24.72 18.34
C ASN A 497 -25.90 -23.26 17.86
N LEU A 498 -24.98 -22.43 18.30
CA LEU A 498 -24.82 -21.06 17.78
C LEU A 498 -23.68 -21.03 16.82
N LYS A 499 -24.00 -20.72 15.57
CA LYS A 499 -23.03 -20.52 14.49
C LYS A 499 -22.87 -19.04 14.26
N LEU A 500 -21.65 -18.52 14.33
CA LEU A 500 -21.34 -17.11 14.06
C LEU A 500 -20.64 -17.00 12.71
N GLU A 501 -21.25 -16.23 11.81
CA GLU A 501 -20.79 -16.09 10.44
C GLU A 501 -20.29 -14.67 10.15
N PHE A 502 -19.31 -14.60 9.27
CA PHE A 502 -18.85 -13.34 8.72
C PHE A 502 -19.66 -13.00 7.47
N PRO A 503 -20.02 -11.71 7.25
CA PRO A 503 -20.77 -11.32 6.06
C PRO A 503 -20.05 -11.64 4.77
N GLU A 504 -20.80 -12.15 3.83
CA GLU A 504 -20.32 -12.51 2.51
C GLU A 504 -20.64 -11.44 1.47
N PHE A 505 -20.00 -11.54 0.31
CA PHE A 505 -20.33 -10.69 -0.80
C PHE A 505 -21.75 -10.89 -1.27
N PRO A 506 -22.53 -9.81 -1.41
CA PRO A 506 -23.80 -9.90 -2.08
C PRO A 506 -23.59 -10.18 -3.56
N LEU A 507 -24.19 -11.26 -4.02
CA LEU A 507 -24.19 -11.62 -5.41
C LEU A 507 -25.36 -10.97 -6.14
N ARG A 508 -25.11 -10.59 -7.36
CA ARG A 508 -26.11 -10.00 -8.22
C ARG A 508 -26.92 -11.10 -8.91
N LEU A 509 -27.96 -11.53 -8.23
CA LEU A 509 -28.87 -12.59 -8.69
C LEU A 509 -30.09 -12.01 -9.45
N LYS A 510 -30.56 -10.85 -9.02
CA LYS A 510 -31.66 -10.11 -9.63
C LYS A 510 -31.27 -8.67 -9.74
N SER A 511 -31.62 -8.02 -10.83
CA SER A 511 -31.36 -6.60 -10.96
C SER A 511 -32.34 -5.78 -10.12
N THR A 512 -31.81 -4.97 -9.26
CA THR A 512 -32.44 -3.74 -8.85
C THR A 512 -31.77 -2.51 -9.50
N ASP A 513 -30.60 -2.74 -10.11
CA ASP A 513 -29.71 -1.69 -10.63
C ASP A 513 -29.35 -1.89 -12.09
N GLY A 514 -30.16 -1.64 -12.98
CA GLY A 514 -29.89 -1.80 -14.38
C GLY A 514 -30.88 -2.75 -15.04
N ASP A 515 -31.01 -2.60 -16.30
CA ASP A 515 -31.95 -3.38 -17.09
C ASP A 515 -31.37 -4.77 -17.39
N LEU A 516 -31.65 -5.74 -16.53
CA LEU A 516 -31.36 -7.15 -16.80
C LEU A 516 -32.30 -7.77 -17.83
N SER A 517 -33.23 -7.00 -18.38
CA SER A 517 -34.01 -7.46 -19.52
C SER A 517 -33.14 -7.57 -20.78
N SER A 518 -31.99 -6.86 -20.80
CA SER A 518 -30.99 -6.97 -21.86
C SER A 518 -29.81 -7.84 -21.38
N PRO A 519 -29.62 -9.04 -21.92
CA PRO A 519 -28.49 -9.92 -21.58
C PRO A 519 -27.13 -9.27 -21.85
N LYS A 520 -27.07 -8.35 -22.80
CA LYS A 520 -25.84 -7.65 -23.18
C LYS A 520 -25.37 -6.65 -22.14
N ASP A 521 -26.28 -6.13 -21.34
CA ASP A 521 -26.04 -5.09 -20.35
C ASP A 521 -25.99 -5.68 -18.91
N ALA A 522 -26.22 -6.98 -18.77
CA ALA A 522 -26.24 -7.64 -17.48
C ALA A 522 -24.87 -8.20 -17.11
N TYR A 523 -24.25 -7.63 -16.09
CA TYR A 523 -23.04 -8.17 -15.48
C TYR A 523 -23.40 -8.93 -14.21
N PHE A 524 -23.51 -10.23 -14.31
CA PHE A 524 -23.71 -11.09 -13.17
C PHE A 524 -22.45 -11.16 -12.28
N GLY A 525 -22.56 -11.78 -11.13
CA GLY A 525 -21.48 -11.96 -10.17
C GLY A 525 -21.67 -11.06 -8.97
N ILE A 526 -20.65 -10.30 -8.59
CA ILE A 526 -20.72 -9.46 -7.40
C ILE A 526 -21.62 -8.24 -7.58
N ASP A 527 -22.32 -7.89 -6.49
CA ASP A 527 -23.04 -6.64 -6.38
C ASP A 527 -22.21 -5.64 -5.58
N SER A 528 -21.57 -4.73 -6.27
CA SER A 528 -20.86 -3.59 -5.66
C SER A 528 -21.73 -2.36 -5.52
N THR A 529 -23.03 -2.46 -5.86
CA THR A 529 -23.98 -1.37 -5.83
C THR A 529 -24.87 -1.47 -4.60
N ARG A 530 -25.45 -0.35 -4.21
CA ARG A 530 -26.38 -0.30 -3.10
C ARG A 530 -27.78 0.01 -3.58
N ASN A 531 -28.75 -0.84 -3.18
CA ASN A 531 -30.21 -0.58 -3.29
C ASN A 531 -30.62 0.35 -4.42
N GLY A 532 -30.18 0.08 -5.63
CA GLY A 532 -30.76 0.59 -6.88
C GLY A 532 -30.54 2.04 -7.23
N ALA A 533 -30.07 2.91 -6.39
CA ALA A 533 -30.18 4.34 -6.70
C ALA A 533 -28.89 5.13 -6.58
N SER A 534 -27.91 4.69 -5.82
CA SER A 534 -26.71 5.47 -5.62
C SER A 534 -25.53 4.56 -5.37
N ILE A 535 -24.62 4.58 -6.31
CA ILE A 535 -23.38 3.84 -6.21
C ILE A 535 -22.39 4.72 -5.43
N ASN A 536 -22.46 4.61 -4.14
CA ASN A 536 -21.44 5.17 -3.30
C ASN A 536 -20.81 4.04 -2.48
N ARG A 537 -19.73 3.47 -3.00
CA ARG A 537 -18.98 2.41 -2.32
C ARG A 537 -18.52 2.80 -0.92
N PHE A 538 -18.40 4.09 -0.63
CA PHE A 538 -18.01 4.60 0.69
C PHE A 538 -19.17 4.57 1.71
N GLU A 539 -20.38 4.49 1.24
CA GLU A 539 -21.57 4.30 2.08
C GLU A 539 -21.91 2.82 2.31
N GLU A 540 -21.22 1.93 1.61
CA GLU A 540 -21.40 0.48 1.70
C GLU A 540 -20.24 -0.15 2.46
N SER A 541 -20.51 -1.31 3.04
CA SER A 541 -19.48 -2.17 3.63
C SER A 541 -18.66 -2.95 2.60
N TYR A 542 -18.76 -2.61 1.31
CA TYR A 542 -18.00 -3.27 0.24
C TYR A 542 -16.49 -3.32 0.52
N ILE A 543 -15.91 -2.20 0.94
CA ILE A 543 -14.50 -2.11 1.27
C ILE A 543 -14.11 -3.07 2.40
N ASP A 544 -15.00 -3.25 3.37
CA ASP A 544 -14.77 -4.14 4.50
C ASP A 544 -14.90 -5.62 4.07
N LEU A 545 -15.76 -5.92 3.11
CA LEU A 545 -15.92 -7.28 2.55
C LEU A 545 -14.72 -7.75 1.72
N VAL A 546 -14.01 -6.85 1.05
CA VAL A 546 -12.86 -7.23 0.19
C VAL A 546 -11.55 -7.39 0.98
N ARG A 547 -11.52 -7.08 2.26
CA ARG A 547 -10.31 -7.18 3.09
C ARG A 547 -9.78 -8.60 3.20
N ALA A 548 -8.50 -8.70 3.51
CA ALA A 548 -7.87 -9.96 3.85
C ALA A 548 -8.57 -10.60 5.05
N LEU A 549 -8.81 -11.90 4.94
CA LEU A 549 -9.34 -12.67 6.06
C LEU A 549 -8.31 -12.76 7.17
N PRO A 550 -8.73 -12.70 8.44
CA PRO A 550 -7.85 -12.97 9.54
C PRO A 550 -7.25 -14.37 9.45
N GLU A 551 -5.97 -14.49 9.76
CA GLU A 551 -5.32 -15.79 9.86
C GLU A 551 -5.97 -16.65 10.94
N GLY A 552 -6.31 -17.90 10.61
CA GLY A 552 -6.99 -18.83 11.48
C GLY A 552 -8.52 -18.80 11.41
N PHE A 553 -9.10 -17.83 10.72
CA PHE A 553 -10.54 -17.82 10.41
C PHE A 553 -10.84 -18.22 8.95
N SER A 554 -9.83 -18.55 8.17
CA SER A 554 -10.03 -19.07 6.82
C SER A 554 -10.28 -20.57 6.89
N ASN A 555 -11.35 -21.02 6.25
CA ASN A 555 -11.62 -22.44 6.11
C ASN A 555 -10.60 -23.07 5.13
N THR A 556 -9.58 -23.72 5.69
CA THR A 556 -8.58 -24.45 4.92
C THR A 556 -8.87 -25.95 4.90
N ALA A 557 -9.86 -26.40 5.67
CA ALA A 557 -10.20 -27.81 5.76
C ALA A 557 -11.16 -28.19 4.63
N GLU A 558 -10.66 -28.88 3.64
CA GLU A 558 -11.49 -29.71 2.77
C GLU A 558 -12.10 -30.86 3.59
N SER A 559 -13.13 -30.57 4.37
CA SER A 559 -13.98 -31.62 4.91
C SER A 559 -14.74 -32.21 3.73
N ALA A 560 -14.87 -33.53 3.66
CA ALA A 560 -15.63 -34.19 2.62
C ALA A 560 -17.07 -33.63 2.54
N GLY A 561 -17.33 -32.78 1.56
CA GLY A 561 -18.63 -32.14 1.32
C GLY A 561 -18.77 -30.68 1.73
N ALA A 562 -17.73 -30.02 2.21
CA ALA A 562 -17.74 -28.59 2.49
C ALA A 562 -16.86 -27.85 1.48
N THR A 563 -17.36 -26.76 0.89
CA THR A 563 -16.56 -25.92 0.00
C THR A 563 -15.65 -25.01 0.83
N SER A 564 -14.43 -24.77 0.35
CA SER A 564 -13.51 -23.80 0.93
C SER A 564 -13.82 -22.35 0.50
N HIS A 565 -14.82 -22.13 -0.33
CA HIS A 565 -15.18 -20.84 -0.91
C HIS A 565 -16.53 -20.36 -0.37
N ALA A 566 -16.64 -19.05 -0.14
CA ALA A 566 -17.88 -18.43 0.31
C ALA A 566 -19.03 -18.64 -0.66
N PHE A 567 -18.73 -18.64 -1.95
CA PHE A 567 -19.67 -18.94 -3.03
C PHE A 567 -18.95 -19.37 -4.30
N MET A 568 -19.72 -19.94 -5.23
CA MET A 568 -19.28 -20.19 -6.60
C MET A 568 -20.30 -19.59 -7.56
N PHE A 569 -19.84 -18.78 -8.49
CA PHE A 569 -20.69 -18.22 -9.53
C PHE A 569 -20.42 -18.91 -10.86
N THR A 570 -21.47 -19.29 -11.59
CA THR A 570 -21.33 -19.86 -12.92
C THR A 570 -22.48 -19.47 -13.85
N LEU A 571 -22.14 -19.26 -15.13
CA LEU A 571 -23.11 -19.03 -16.19
C LEU A 571 -23.92 -20.32 -16.55
N ASP A 572 -23.41 -21.46 -16.14
CA ASP A 572 -24.14 -22.76 -16.34
C ASP A 572 -25.44 -22.83 -15.54
N ASP A 573 -25.61 -21.99 -14.51
CA ASP A 573 -26.82 -21.95 -13.68
C ASP A 573 -27.77 -20.80 -14.03
N LEU A 574 -27.65 -20.21 -15.17
CA LEU A 574 -28.58 -19.19 -15.61
C LEU A 574 -29.90 -19.78 -16.10
N SER A 575 -31.01 -19.16 -15.69
CA SER A 575 -32.36 -19.53 -16.12
C SER A 575 -32.72 -18.87 -17.44
N GLY A 576 -33.22 -19.65 -18.41
CA GLY A 576 -33.58 -19.18 -19.77
C GLY A 576 -35.03 -18.87 -20.02
N SER A 577 -35.93 -18.99 -19.07
CA SER A 577 -37.35 -18.71 -19.30
C SER A 577 -37.73 -17.28 -18.91
N GLY A 578 -37.79 -16.38 -19.88
CA GLY A 578 -38.56 -15.13 -19.84
C GLY A 578 -38.25 -14.06 -18.77
N THR A 579 -37.80 -14.44 -17.61
CA THR A 579 -37.25 -13.61 -16.56
C THR A 579 -35.84 -14.11 -16.27
N GLN A 580 -34.88 -13.40 -16.80
CA GLN A 580 -33.47 -13.78 -16.72
C GLN A 580 -32.98 -13.51 -15.31
N THR A 581 -32.81 -14.53 -14.55
CA THR A 581 -32.19 -14.49 -13.23
C THR A 581 -31.00 -15.43 -13.26
N ALA A 582 -29.84 -14.92 -12.83
CA ALA A 582 -28.82 -15.80 -12.33
C ALA A 582 -29.45 -16.52 -11.13
N GLN A 583 -29.66 -17.81 -11.26
CA GLN A 583 -30.08 -18.59 -10.13
C GLN A 583 -28.87 -19.39 -9.71
N ASN A 584 -28.54 -19.23 -8.45
CA ASN A 584 -27.54 -20.01 -7.77
C ASN A 584 -26.09 -19.75 -8.20
N THR A 585 -25.66 -18.79 -7.66
CA THR A 585 -24.41 -18.81 -6.96
C THR A 585 -24.62 -19.78 -5.82
N PHE A 586 -23.91 -20.88 -5.79
CA PHE A 586 -24.04 -21.84 -4.72
C PHE A 586 -23.42 -21.27 -3.45
N PRO A 587 -24.19 -20.76 -2.48
CA PRO A 587 -23.71 -20.71 -1.11
C PRO A 587 -23.47 -22.16 -0.68
N GLU A 588 -22.46 -22.39 0.10
CA GLU A 588 -22.07 -23.74 0.56
C GLU A 588 -23.24 -24.55 1.13
N ALA A 589 -24.14 -23.89 1.86
CA ALA A 589 -25.30 -24.53 2.47
C ALA A 589 -26.32 -25.12 1.48
N ASP A 590 -26.36 -24.59 0.27
CA ASP A 590 -27.38 -24.95 -0.73
C ASP A 590 -26.85 -25.82 -1.86
N TYR A 591 -25.50 -26.01 -1.89
CA TYR A 591 -24.87 -26.79 -2.92
C TYR A 591 -25.00 -28.30 -2.64
N VAL A 592 -25.60 -29.01 -3.56
CA VAL A 592 -25.65 -30.46 -3.54
C VAL A 592 -24.80 -31.02 -4.68
N VAL A 593 -23.73 -31.72 -4.35
CA VAL A 593 -22.86 -32.37 -5.33
C VAL A 593 -23.69 -33.21 -6.29
N ASN A 594 -23.40 -33.11 -7.58
CA ASN A 594 -24.14 -33.78 -8.67
C ASN A 594 -25.56 -33.26 -8.92
N SER A 595 -25.88 -32.04 -8.50
CA SER A 595 -27.11 -31.39 -8.89
C SER A 595 -26.88 -29.95 -9.35
N ARG A 596 -27.45 -29.59 -10.50
CA ARG A 596 -27.69 -28.17 -10.81
C ARG A 596 -28.93 -27.77 -10.05
N ALA A 597 -28.80 -26.77 -9.23
CA ALA A 597 -29.88 -26.32 -8.39
C ALA A 597 -31.09 -25.79 -9.19
N ASN A 598 -30.90 -25.34 -10.42
CA ASN A 598 -32.01 -24.98 -11.31
C ASN A 598 -31.79 -25.48 -12.71
N GLN A 599 -32.24 -26.70 -12.89
CA GLN A 599 -32.44 -27.28 -14.22
C GLN A 599 -33.62 -26.58 -14.91
N THR A 600 -33.37 -25.36 -15.39
CA THR A 600 -34.38 -24.69 -16.19
C THR A 600 -34.14 -24.91 -17.67
N SER A 601 -35.02 -24.39 -18.46
CA SER A 601 -35.16 -24.65 -19.89
C SER A 601 -33.93 -24.45 -20.77
N ILE A 602 -32.90 -23.77 -20.29
CA ILE A 602 -31.62 -23.65 -21.00
C ILE A 602 -30.81 -24.93 -20.85
N SER A 603 -30.79 -25.53 -19.67
CA SER A 603 -29.95 -26.67 -19.34
C SER A 603 -30.61 -28.04 -19.57
N SER A 604 -31.89 -28.11 -19.77
CA SER A 604 -32.62 -29.36 -19.79
C SER A 604 -32.80 -30.01 -21.17
N ASN A 605 -32.39 -29.33 -22.25
CA ASN A 605 -32.82 -29.75 -23.62
C ASN A 605 -31.72 -30.30 -24.54
N GLY A 606 -30.59 -30.75 -24.07
CA GLY A 606 -29.69 -31.53 -24.92
C GLY A 606 -28.22 -31.08 -25.00
N LEU A 607 -27.54 -31.63 -25.94
CA LEU A 607 -26.09 -31.50 -26.19
C LEU A 607 -25.66 -30.05 -26.43
N ASN A 608 -24.68 -29.56 -25.69
CA ASN A 608 -24.09 -28.22 -25.77
C ASN A 608 -24.89 -27.07 -25.06
N GLU A 609 -25.42 -27.34 -23.92
CA GLU A 609 -26.22 -26.42 -23.11
C GLU A 609 -25.52 -25.08 -22.84
N TRP A 610 -24.22 -25.07 -22.62
CA TRP A 610 -23.42 -23.84 -22.45
C TRP A 610 -23.45 -22.95 -23.71
N LYS A 611 -23.55 -23.51 -24.92
CA LYS A 611 -23.68 -22.71 -26.15
C LYS A 611 -25.02 -21.98 -26.17
N THR A 612 -26.07 -22.59 -25.67
CA THR A 612 -27.41 -22.02 -25.59
C THR A 612 -27.39 -20.79 -24.64
N VAL A 613 -26.61 -20.83 -23.56
CA VAL A 613 -26.40 -19.67 -22.67
C VAL A 613 -25.78 -18.53 -23.46
N LEU A 614 -24.71 -18.79 -24.20
CA LEU A 614 -24.02 -17.76 -25.00
C LEU A 614 -24.91 -17.25 -26.16
N ASP A 615 -25.62 -18.13 -26.84
CA ASP A 615 -26.55 -17.78 -27.93
C ASP A 615 -27.72 -16.93 -27.44
N SER A 616 -28.10 -17.09 -26.17
CA SER A 616 -29.09 -16.24 -25.49
C SER A 616 -28.53 -14.87 -25.09
N GLY A 617 -27.24 -14.64 -25.31
CA GLY A 617 -26.57 -13.35 -25.05
C GLY A 617 -25.93 -13.22 -23.67
N PHE A 618 -25.91 -14.26 -22.84
CA PHE A 618 -25.27 -14.26 -21.52
C PHE A 618 -23.80 -14.63 -21.62
N GLY A 619 -22.98 -13.74 -22.08
CA GLY A 619 -21.56 -13.96 -22.27
C GLY A 619 -20.68 -13.05 -21.40
N GLN A 620 -21.12 -12.73 -20.16
CA GLN A 620 -20.36 -11.83 -19.31
C GLN A 620 -20.67 -11.99 -17.83
N PHE A 621 -19.64 -11.75 -16.99
CA PHE A 621 -19.77 -11.70 -15.53
C PHE A 621 -18.67 -10.82 -14.91
N THR A 622 -18.86 -10.44 -13.66
CA THR A 622 -17.93 -9.58 -12.93
C THR A 622 -17.49 -10.25 -11.64
N LEU A 623 -16.20 -10.18 -11.37
CA LEU A 623 -15.54 -10.75 -10.20
C LEU A 623 -14.77 -9.66 -9.42
N PRO A 624 -14.65 -9.81 -8.08
CA PRO A 624 -13.91 -8.89 -7.24
C PRO A 624 -12.41 -9.22 -7.20
N LEU A 625 -11.63 -8.23 -6.78
CA LEU A 625 -10.32 -8.45 -6.21
C LEU A 625 -10.45 -8.44 -4.69
N VAL A 626 -9.85 -9.41 -4.01
CA VAL A 626 -9.97 -9.60 -2.55
C VAL A 626 -8.63 -9.99 -1.93
N GLY A 627 -8.54 -9.90 -0.61
CA GLY A 627 -7.41 -10.43 0.14
C GLY A 627 -6.14 -9.59 0.10
N GLY A 628 -6.15 -8.43 -0.56
CA GLY A 628 -5.05 -7.48 -0.49
C GLY A 628 -4.95 -6.87 0.91
N PHE A 629 -3.73 -6.72 1.40
CA PHE A 629 -3.48 -6.18 2.72
C PHE A 629 -2.21 -5.35 2.75
N ASN A 630 -2.25 -4.21 3.44
CA ASN A 630 -1.12 -3.30 3.53
C ASN A 630 -0.04 -3.77 4.51
N GLY A 631 -0.32 -4.76 5.35
CA GLY A 631 0.61 -5.24 6.37
C GLY A 631 0.89 -4.22 7.48
N LEU A 632 0.07 -3.21 7.62
CA LEU A 632 0.23 -2.16 8.61
C LEU A 632 -0.67 -2.42 9.82
N ASN A 633 -0.19 -2.07 11.00
CA ASN A 633 -1.03 -2.13 12.19
C ASN A 633 -2.15 -1.09 12.08
N ILE A 634 -3.39 -1.54 12.00
CA ILE A 634 -4.56 -0.67 11.81
C ILE A 634 -4.89 0.20 13.01
N LYS A 635 -4.36 -0.10 14.19
CA LYS A 635 -4.49 0.73 15.40
C LYS A 635 -3.57 1.95 15.35
N GLU A 636 -2.59 1.96 14.46
CA GLU A 636 -1.58 3.01 14.37
C GLU A 636 -1.95 4.10 13.38
N LYS A 637 -1.96 5.32 13.86
CA LYS A 637 -2.24 6.51 13.05
C LYS A 637 -1.17 6.81 11.99
N GLU A 638 0.10 6.62 12.36
CA GLU A 638 1.24 6.65 11.45
C GLU A 638 2.07 5.40 11.70
N PRO A 639 1.95 4.40 10.82
CA PRO A 639 2.59 3.10 11.03
C PRO A 639 4.11 3.14 11.15
N PHE A 640 4.73 4.17 10.56
CA PHE A 640 6.17 4.37 10.54
C PHE A 640 6.64 5.55 11.39
N ARG A 641 5.82 5.99 12.35
CA ARG A 641 6.18 7.10 13.24
C ARG A 641 7.43 6.78 14.06
N ASN A 642 8.25 7.78 14.29
CA ASN A 642 9.54 7.61 14.92
C ASN A 642 9.45 7.07 16.35
N SER A 643 8.38 7.40 17.08
CA SER A 643 8.14 6.89 18.44
C SER A 643 7.96 5.35 18.49
N LEU A 644 7.50 4.72 17.40
CA LEU A 644 7.40 3.26 17.28
C LEU A 644 8.72 2.58 16.91
N LEU A 645 9.74 3.36 16.52
CA LEU A 645 11.03 2.84 16.07
C LEU A 645 12.11 2.92 17.13
N THR A 646 11.87 3.64 18.23
CA THR A 646 12.85 3.83 19.30
C THR A 646 13.09 2.50 20.03
N ASP A 647 14.35 2.12 20.18
CA ASP A 647 14.79 0.88 20.83
C ASP A 647 14.23 -0.41 20.20
N LYS A 648 13.81 -0.35 18.92
CA LYS A 648 13.30 -1.48 18.17
C LYS A 648 14.35 -2.07 17.23
N THR A 649 14.11 -3.33 16.87
CA THR A 649 14.91 -4.10 15.92
C THR A 649 14.01 -4.67 14.83
N THR A 650 14.59 -5.29 13.82
CA THR A 650 13.84 -5.98 12.75
C THR A 650 12.89 -7.05 13.31
N ARG A 651 13.30 -7.74 14.40
CA ARG A 651 12.52 -8.81 15.02
C ARG A 651 11.38 -8.31 15.92
N THR A 652 11.52 -7.12 16.48
CA THR A 652 10.57 -6.59 17.48
C THR A 652 9.63 -5.53 16.91
N SER A 653 9.82 -5.10 15.67
CA SER A 653 8.96 -4.11 15.01
C SER A 653 8.95 -4.30 13.50
N TYR A 654 7.76 -4.57 12.95
CA TYR A 654 7.57 -4.63 11.50
C TYR A 654 7.88 -3.29 10.81
N ALA A 655 7.59 -2.17 11.47
CA ALA A 655 7.87 -0.85 10.91
C ALA A 655 9.38 -0.61 10.77
N TYR A 656 10.17 -1.05 11.75
CA TYR A 656 11.63 -1.00 11.67
C TYR A 656 12.17 -1.89 10.56
N GLU A 657 11.67 -3.13 10.45
CA GLU A 657 12.04 -4.05 9.37
C GLU A 657 11.68 -3.48 7.99
N SER A 658 10.47 -2.97 7.82
CA SER A 658 10.02 -2.39 6.53
C SER A 658 10.90 -1.24 6.07
N LEU A 659 11.25 -0.33 6.98
CA LEU A 659 12.15 0.80 6.69
C LEU A 659 13.56 0.33 6.37
N LYS A 660 14.11 -0.58 7.16
CA LYS A 660 15.45 -1.13 6.94
C LYS A 660 15.53 -1.89 5.63
N ARG A 661 14.55 -2.74 5.34
CA ARG A 661 14.44 -3.46 4.07
C ARG A 661 14.32 -2.49 2.89
N GLY A 662 13.54 -1.42 3.02
CA GLY A 662 13.45 -0.37 2.00
C GLY A 662 14.81 0.29 1.68
N ILE A 663 15.67 0.48 2.67
CA ILE A 663 17.04 0.98 2.50
C ILE A 663 17.94 -0.11 1.89
N ASP A 664 17.84 -1.34 2.36
CA ASP A 664 18.66 -2.47 1.87
C ASP A 664 18.39 -2.78 0.38
N MET A 665 17.15 -2.63 -0.08
CA MET A 665 16.76 -2.83 -1.49
C MET A 665 17.46 -1.90 -2.49
N VAL A 666 17.96 -0.77 -2.02
CA VAL A 666 18.66 0.21 -2.84
C VAL A 666 20.16 0.26 -2.54
N ALA A 667 20.69 -0.72 -1.79
CA ALA A 667 22.09 -0.77 -1.40
C ALA A 667 23.02 -1.16 -2.55
N ASP A 668 22.57 -1.97 -3.51
CA ASP A 668 23.38 -2.42 -4.62
C ASP A 668 23.40 -1.39 -5.76
N PRO A 669 24.59 -0.83 -6.12
CA PRO A 669 24.74 0.12 -7.21
C PRO A 669 24.52 -0.50 -8.60
N GLU A 670 24.61 -1.81 -8.74
CA GLU A 670 24.38 -2.50 -10.01
C GLU A 670 22.89 -2.69 -10.31
N VAL A 671 22.07 -2.76 -9.26
CA VAL A 671 20.61 -2.93 -9.39
C VAL A 671 19.88 -1.58 -9.52
N VAL A 672 20.25 -0.60 -8.69
CA VAL A 672 19.57 0.70 -8.65
C VAL A 672 20.58 1.85 -8.74
N GLU A 673 20.47 2.63 -9.80
CA GLU A 673 21.31 3.82 -9.99
C GLU A 673 20.61 5.08 -9.49
N TYR A 674 21.24 5.78 -8.55
CA TYR A 674 20.77 7.08 -8.05
C TYR A 674 21.94 7.95 -7.54
N SER A 675 21.69 9.22 -7.29
CA SER A 675 22.69 10.18 -6.82
C SER A 675 22.36 10.81 -5.46
N LEU A 676 21.10 10.72 -5.05
CA LEU A 676 20.58 11.23 -3.79
C LEU A 676 19.67 10.18 -3.17
N ALA A 677 19.60 10.07 -1.85
CA ALA A 677 18.70 9.18 -1.15
C ALA A 677 18.04 9.90 0.03
N THR A 678 16.75 9.65 0.26
CA THR A 678 16.05 10.20 1.41
C THR A 678 14.89 9.30 1.86
N VAL A 679 14.67 9.28 3.17
CA VAL A 679 13.46 8.75 3.82
C VAL A 679 12.80 9.92 4.55
N PRO A 680 11.94 10.69 3.88
CA PRO A 680 11.43 11.94 4.43
C PRO A 680 10.63 11.73 5.71
N GLY A 681 10.96 12.49 6.77
CA GLY A 681 10.33 12.42 8.07
C GLY A 681 10.90 11.38 9.04
N LEU A 682 11.85 10.55 8.58
CA LEU A 682 12.54 9.60 9.43
C LEU A 682 13.59 10.32 10.29
N THR A 683 13.42 10.27 11.61
CA THR A 683 14.38 10.86 12.58
C THR A 683 15.07 9.80 13.44
N ASN A 684 14.69 8.53 13.32
CA ASN A 684 15.33 7.42 14.04
C ASN A 684 16.84 7.36 13.73
N GLN A 685 17.65 7.34 14.78
CA GLN A 685 19.10 7.41 14.66
C GLN A 685 19.68 6.24 13.88
N ALA A 686 19.36 5.02 14.28
CA ALA A 686 19.96 3.82 13.71
C ALA A 686 19.65 3.66 12.21
N LEU A 687 18.42 3.95 11.80
CA LEU A 687 18.01 3.87 10.40
C LEU A 687 18.60 5.00 9.55
N ASN A 688 18.73 6.22 10.09
CA ASN A 688 19.41 7.31 9.41
C ASN A 688 20.91 7.04 9.23
N GLU A 689 21.57 6.49 10.24
CA GLU A 689 22.97 6.07 10.15
C GLU A 689 23.14 4.92 9.15
N HIS A 690 22.19 3.98 9.09
CA HIS A 690 22.16 2.92 8.10
C HIS A 690 22.03 3.47 6.67
N LEU A 691 21.18 4.46 6.45
CA LEU A 691 21.05 5.14 5.15
C LEU A 691 22.36 5.84 4.74
N ILE A 692 22.99 6.57 5.67
CA ILE A 692 24.28 7.23 5.42
C ILE A 692 25.36 6.19 5.11
N ALA A 693 25.47 5.13 5.91
CA ALA A 693 26.42 4.06 5.71
C ALA A 693 26.22 3.34 4.36
N THR A 694 24.98 3.14 3.95
CA THR A 694 24.64 2.57 2.62
C THR A 694 25.13 3.48 1.49
N CYS A 695 24.88 4.80 1.59
CA CYS A 695 25.39 5.76 0.61
C CYS A 695 26.92 5.86 0.60
N GLU A 696 27.56 5.71 1.75
CA GLU A 696 29.01 5.71 1.89
C GLU A 696 29.65 4.45 1.27
N ALA A 697 29.09 3.28 1.55
CA ALA A 697 29.51 2.01 0.99
C ALA A 697 29.40 2.01 -0.56
N ARG A 698 28.30 2.54 -1.08
CA ARG A 698 28.11 2.73 -2.52
C ARG A 698 29.12 3.74 -3.12
N GLY A 699 29.39 4.84 -2.39
CA GLY A 699 30.28 5.91 -2.83
C GLY A 699 29.74 6.77 -3.98
N ASP A 700 28.49 6.58 -4.40
CA ASP A 700 27.86 7.22 -5.57
C ASP A 700 26.54 7.94 -5.26
N ALA A 701 26.18 8.11 -3.98
CA ALA A 701 24.96 8.80 -3.56
C ALA A 701 25.19 9.64 -2.30
N LEU A 702 24.37 10.69 -2.11
CA LEU A 702 24.33 11.53 -0.93
C LEU A 702 22.98 11.33 -0.20
N ALA A 703 23.00 11.01 1.08
CA ALA A 703 21.83 10.88 1.93
C ALA A 703 21.35 12.24 2.42
N LEU A 704 20.05 12.52 2.31
CA LEU A 704 19.37 13.64 2.94
C LEU A 704 18.59 13.10 4.14
N VAL A 705 18.94 13.51 5.34
CA VAL A 705 18.37 12.98 6.58
C VAL A 705 17.66 14.09 7.37
N ASP A 706 16.57 13.72 8.03
CA ASP A 706 15.84 14.59 8.92
C ASP A 706 16.27 14.33 10.37
N LEU A 707 16.27 15.40 11.18
CA LEU A 707 16.81 15.40 12.53
C LEU A 707 15.69 15.33 13.58
N GLN A 708 15.99 14.68 14.70
CA GLN A 708 15.16 14.69 15.88
C GLN A 708 15.25 16.06 16.58
N GLY A 709 14.25 16.43 17.40
CA GLY A 709 14.28 17.63 18.25
C GLY A 709 13.84 18.93 17.57
N GLY A 710 13.52 18.90 16.25
CA GLY A 710 13.06 20.08 15.53
C GLY A 710 11.56 20.29 15.57
N TYR A 711 10.79 19.31 15.15
CA TYR A 711 9.33 19.35 15.12
C TYR A 711 8.77 17.93 15.13
N GLU A 712 7.71 17.75 15.89
CA GLU A 712 6.93 16.52 15.90
C GLU A 712 5.66 16.68 15.07
N ALA A 713 5.47 15.81 14.10
CA ALA A 713 4.28 15.81 13.26
C ALA A 713 3.01 15.52 14.08
N ALA A 714 1.85 16.05 13.64
CA ALA A 714 0.57 15.81 14.30
C ALA A 714 0.20 14.32 14.37
N ALA A 715 0.70 13.53 13.43
CA ALA A 715 0.53 12.09 13.44
C ALA A 715 1.30 11.39 14.58
N GLU A 716 2.39 11.97 15.06
CA GLU A 716 3.19 11.41 16.17
C GLU A 716 2.74 11.90 17.53
N ASN A 717 2.38 13.16 17.63
CA ASN A 717 2.05 13.81 18.89
C ASN A 717 0.76 14.64 18.74
N ASN A 718 -0.23 14.33 19.56
CA ASN A 718 -1.53 15.02 19.56
C ASN A 718 -1.54 16.33 20.38
N SER A 719 -0.40 16.74 20.95
CA SER A 719 -0.28 17.99 21.72
C SER A 719 -0.56 19.21 20.84
N ALA A 720 -0.79 20.35 21.47
CA ALA A 720 -0.94 21.60 20.74
C ALA A 720 0.29 21.91 19.89
N PHE A 721 0.14 22.64 18.80
CA PHE A 721 1.24 22.97 17.88
C PHE A 721 2.48 23.51 18.60
N LYS A 722 2.29 24.42 19.56
CA LYS A 722 3.38 25.01 20.34
C LYS A 722 4.24 23.99 21.12
N ASP A 723 3.61 22.90 21.54
CA ASP A 723 4.26 21.87 22.37
C ASP A 723 4.95 20.81 21.49
N ARG A 724 4.69 20.84 20.19
CA ARG A 724 5.32 19.98 19.17
C ARG A 724 6.52 20.63 18.48
N VAL A 725 6.72 21.92 18.68
CA VAL A 725 7.87 22.65 18.15
C VAL A 725 9.05 22.47 19.11
N GLY A 726 10.12 21.88 18.62
CA GLY A 726 11.38 21.75 19.33
C GLY A 726 12.22 23.03 19.27
N ASP A 727 13.49 22.92 19.61
CA ASP A 727 14.41 24.03 19.59
C ASP A 727 15.76 23.68 18.94
N VAL A 728 16.49 24.71 18.55
CA VAL A 728 17.78 24.59 17.85
C VAL A 728 18.83 23.89 18.70
N ASP A 729 18.90 24.22 20.00
CA ASP A 729 19.96 23.71 20.88
C ASP A 729 19.76 22.21 21.16
N THR A 730 18.52 21.77 21.33
CA THR A 730 18.17 20.32 21.45
C THR A 730 18.55 19.56 20.19
N THR A 731 18.18 20.07 19.02
CA THR A 731 18.50 19.41 17.73
C THR A 731 20.02 19.30 17.51
N ILE A 732 20.77 20.35 17.87
CA ILE A 732 22.24 20.35 17.77
C ILE A 732 22.84 19.32 18.74
N SER A 733 22.37 19.34 19.99
CA SER A 733 22.88 18.43 21.02
C SER A 733 22.65 16.95 20.66
N ASP A 734 21.49 16.65 20.12
CA ASP A 734 21.13 15.31 19.66
C ASP A 734 22.03 14.85 18.49
N LEU A 735 22.24 15.70 17.49
CA LEU A 735 23.13 15.37 16.37
C LEU A 735 24.59 15.18 16.83
N LEU A 736 25.08 16.03 17.73
CA LEU A 736 26.44 15.92 18.27
C LEU A 736 26.63 14.65 19.11
N ALA A 737 25.60 14.26 19.87
CA ALA A 737 25.64 13.04 20.68
C ALA A 737 25.77 11.77 19.80
N ARG A 738 25.24 11.78 18.57
CA ARG A 738 25.36 10.69 17.60
C ARG A 738 26.77 10.51 17.04
N GLY A 739 27.60 11.55 17.07
CA GLY A 739 28.99 11.49 16.58
C GLY A 739 29.12 11.24 15.06
N VAL A 740 28.11 11.56 14.28
CA VAL A 740 28.12 11.37 12.82
C VAL A 740 29.18 12.25 12.17
N ASN A 741 30.06 11.63 11.39
CA ASN A 741 31.09 12.31 10.61
C ASN A 741 31.19 11.68 9.22
N SER A 742 30.33 12.10 8.32
CA SER A 742 30.30 11.60 6.94
C SER A 742 30.01 12.71 5.96
N SER A 743 30.76 12.73 4.87
CA SER A 743 30.49 13.61 3.73
C SER A 743 29.36 13.10 2.81
N TYR A 744 28.87 11.91 3.06
CA TYR A 744 27.75 11.31 2.34
C TYR A 744 26.38 11.55 2.99
N GLY A 745 26.31 12.39 4.04
CA GLY A 745 25.07 12.82 4.66
C GLY A 745 24.92 14.35 4.65
N ALA A 746 23.68 14.84 4.58
CA ALA A 746 23.34 16.23 4.74
C ALA A 746 22.01 16.36 5.50
N ALA A 747 21.91 17.37 6.38
CA ALA A 747 20.72 17.64 7.18
C ALA A 747 20.32 19.11 7.09
N TYR A 748 19.02 19.37 7.24
CA TYR A 748 18.42 20.69 7.15
C TYR A 748 17.51 20.96 8.35
N TYR A 749 17.27 22.23 8.64
CA TYR A 749 16.41 22.70 9.73
C TYR A 749 15.83 24.08 9.40
N PRO A 750 14.57 24.42 9.76
CA PRO A 750 13.52 23.61 10.38
C PRO A 750 12.56 22.98 9.35
N TRP A 751 11.50 22.34 9.85
CA TRP A 751 10.35 21.93 9.04
C TRP A 751 9.66 23.13 8.41
N VAL A 752 9.02 22.93 7.27
CA VAL A 752 8.35 23.97 6.49
C VAL A 752 6.90 23.62 6.21
N GLN A 753 6.08 24.67 6.03
CA GLN A 753 4.68 24.50 5.65
C GLN A 753 4.53 24.69 4.15
N VAL A 754 3.87 23.75 3.50
CA VAL A 754 3.58 23.80 2.07
C VAL A 754 2.08 23.76 1.83
N ILE A 755 1.66 24.21 0.64
CA ILE A 755 0.30 24.09 0.15
C ILE A 755 0.23 22.87 -0.76
N ASP A 756 -0.72 21.98 -0.50
CA ASP A 756 -1.09 20.94 -1.45
C ASP A 756 -1.86 21.54 -2.62
N GLU A 757 -1.44 21.27 -3.84
CA GLU A 757 -2.01 21.90 -5.04
C GLU A 757 -3.39 21.38 -5.42
N ILE A 758 -3.75 20.18 -4.96
CA ILE A 758 -5.02 19.54 -5.30
C ILE A 758 -6.11 19.97 -4.32
N SER A 759 -5.83 19.83 -3.02
CA SER A 759 -6.80 20.11 -1.95
C SER A 759 -6.72 21.54 -1.40
N ASN A 760 -5.67 22.30 -1.74
CA ASN A 760 -5.28 23.56 -1.11
C ASN A 760 -5.06 23.46 0.41
N ALA A 761 -4.85 22.24 0.92
CA ALA A 761 -4.55 22.02 2.33
C ALA A 761 -3.14 22.48 2.69
N LEU A 762 -3.02 23.04 3.87
CA LEU A 762 -1.72 23.40 4.45
C LEU A 762 -1.18 22.20 5.24
N LEU A 763 0.04 21.78 4.96
CA LEU A 763 0.68 20.69 5.67
C LEU A 763 2.13 21.04 6.02
N TRP A 764 2.62 20.46 7.11
CA TRP A 764 4.03 20.56 7.52
C TRP A 764 4.79 19.38 6.91
N VAL A 765 5.87 19.69 6.19
CA VAL A 765 6.73 18.69 5.57
C VAL A 765 8.16 18.77 6.16
N PRO A 766 8.87 17.63 6.20
CA PRO A 766 10.25 17.60 6.65
C PRO A 766 11.17 18.37 5.68
N PRO A 767 12.25 18.96 6.19
CA PRO A 767 13.15 19.79 5.39
C PRO A 767 13.85 19.04 4.25
N SER A 768 14.04 17.74 4.35
CA SER A 768 14.57 16.89 3.27
C SER A 768 13.77 17.00 1.97
N VAL A 769 12.44 17.13 2.06
CA VAL A 769 11.54 17.27 0.91
C VAL A 769 11.86 18.52 0.08
N VAL A 770 11.95 19.67 0.75
CA VAL A 770 12.23 20.93 0.06
C VAL A 770 13.70 21.06 -0.35
N ALA A 771 14.61 20.47 0.41
CA ALA A 771 16.02 20.38 0.04
C ALA A 771 16.20 19.63 -1.29
N LEU A 772 15.48 18.51 -1.46
CA LEU A 772 15.47 17.76 -2.70
C LEU A 772 14.95 18.61 -3.87
N GLY A 773 13.87 19.37 -3.66
CA GLY A 773 13.30 20.27 -4.66
C GLY A 773 14.25 21.42 -5.04
N VAL A 774 14.96 22.00 -4.08
CA VAL A 774 15.99 23.02 -4.34
C VAL A 774 17.16 22.45 -5.16
N MET A 775 17.59 21.23 -4.84
CA MET A 775 18.63 20.55 -5.60
C MET A 775 18.19 20.27 -7.05
N ALA A 776 16.93 19.88 -7.25
CA ALA A 776 16.36 19.69 -8.58
C ALA A 776 16.27 21.00 -9.37
N ASN A 777 15.83 22.07 -8.73
CA ASN A 777 15.76 23.41 -9.33
C ASN A 777 17.16 23.95 -9.70
N ALA A 778 18.14 23.76 -8.83
CA ALA A 778 19.52 24.15 -9.11
C ALA A 778 20.09 23.38 -10.32
N GLU A 779 19.76 22.08 -10.43
CA GLU A 779 20.17 21.24 -11.54
C GLU A 779 19.49 21.59 -12.85
N ARG A 780 18.24 22.05 -12.81
CA ARG A 780 17.49 22.51 -13.98
C ARG A 780 18.03 23.83 -14.54
N ASN A 781 18.31 24.78 -13.65
CA ASN A 781 18.65 26.16 -14.03
C ASN A 781 20.18 26.39 -14.15
N SER A 782 20.97 25.46 -13.65
CA SER A 782 22.44 25.54 -13.62
C SER A 782 22.99 24.13 -13.83
N GLU A 783 24.11 23.82 -13.21
CA GLU A 783 24.69 22.49 -13.21
C GLU A 783 24.60 21.90 -11.79
N LEU A 784 24.62 20.56 -11.67
CA LEU A 784 24.46 19.85 -10.40
C LEU A 784 25.53 20.18 -9.33
N TRP A 785 26.66 20.74 -9.74
CA TRP A 785 27.76 21.16 -8.85
C TRP A 785 27.67 22.62 -8.40
N PHE A 786 26.64 23.34 -8.75
CA PHE A 786 26.39 24.67 -8.17
C PHE A 786 25.75 24.51 -6.80
N ALA A 787 26.03 25.45 -5.91
CA ALA A 787 25.48 25.45 -4.57
C ALA A 787 23.94 25.50 -4.59
N PRO A 788 23.23 24.52 -4.05
CA PRO A 788 21.75 24.52 -3.94
C PRO A 788 21.32 25.34 -2.73
N ALA A 789 21.71 26.59 -2.67
CA ALA A 789 21.46 27.48 -1.54
C ALA A 789 21.55 28.96 -1.96
N GLY A 790 21.14 29.85 -1.07
CA GLY A 790 21.18 31.28 -1.27
C GLY A 790 20.01 31.83 -2.08
N PHE A 791 19.96 33.16 -2.22
CA PHE A 791 18.82 33.87 -2.79
C PHE A 791 18.52 33.53 -4.26
N THR A 792 19.53 33.15 -5.01
CA THR A 792 19.38 32.85 -6.44
C THR A 792 18.84 31.45 -6.71
N ARG A 793 19.21 30.45 -5.93
CA ARG A 793 18.91 29.03 -6.17
C ARG A 793 18.21 28.32 -5.01
N GLY A 794 18.21 28.92 -3.82
CA GLY A 794 17.63 28.33 -2.61
C GLY A 794 16.22 28.83 -2.26
N GLY A 795 15.57 29.65 -3.11
CA GLY A 795 14.23 30.19 -2.89
C GLY A 795 13.16 29.11 -2.85
N LEU A 796 12.21 29.23 -1.89
CA LEU A 796 11.14 28.27 -1.63
C LEU A 796 9.74 28.89 -1.77
N THR A 797 9.62 30.21 -1.64
CA THR A 797 8.31 30.89 -1.54
C THR A 797 7.56 30.95 -2.88
N ASP A 798 8.28 31.06 -3.97
CA ASP A 798 7.74 31.16 -5.34
C ASP A 798 7.33 29.83 -5.95
N GLY A 799 7.60 28.72 -5.27
CA GLY A 799 7.32 27.36 -5.79
C GLY A 799 8.37 26.84 -6.77
N ALA A 800 9.47 27.55 -7.01
CA ALA A 800 10.54 27.13 -7.91
C ALA A 800 11.17 25.79 -7.50
N ALA A 801 11.14 25.44 -6.22
CA ALA A 801 11.56 24.15 -5.70
C ALA A 801 10.54 23.00 -5.90
N GLY A 802 9.53 23.18 -6.75
CA GLY A 802 8.50 22.17 -7.02
C GLY A 802 7.33 22.14 -6.03
N LEU A 803 7.49 22.76 -4.86
CA LEU A 803 6.46 22.94 -3.84
C LEU A 803 6.46 24.40 -3.38
N ARG A 804 5.28 24.95 -3.12
CA ARG A 804 5.13 26.32 -2.62
C ARG A 804 5.16 26.31 -1.10
N VAL A 805 6.22 26.89 -0.54
CA VAL A 805 6.41 27.04 0.91
C VAL A 805 5.78 28.34 1.39
N THR A 806 4.96 28.28 2.42
CA THR A 806 4.24 29.42 3.00
C THR A 806 4.80 29.85 4.32
N ASN A 807 5.34 28.94 5.12
CA ASN A 807 5.84 29.26 6.46
C ASN A 807 6.97 28.29 6.88
N VAL A 808 7.64 28.61 7.96
CA VAL A 808 8.60 27.77 8.67
C VAL A 808 8.13 27.52 10.09
N VAL A 809 8.41 26.34 10.65
CA VAL A 809 8.01 26.01 12.03
C VAL A 809 8.62 27.01 13.02
N GLN A 810 9.88 27.35 12.82
CA GLN A 810 10.60 28.33 13.65
C GLN A 810 11.31 29.34 12.74
N ARG A 811 11.11 30.62 13.03
CA ARG A 811 11.87 31.71 12.37
C ARG A 811 13.23 31.86 13.03
N LEU A 812 14.27 31.53 12.30
CA LEU A 812 15.63 31.55 12.80
C LEU A 812 16.21 32.96 12.87
N THR A 813 16.77 33.29 14.01
CA THR A 813 17.62 34.49 14.20
C THR A 813 19.00 34.26 13.57
N SER A 814 19.79 35.35 13.40
CA SER A 814 21.17 35.23 12.89
C SER A 814 22.02 34.31 13.77
N LYS A 815 21.90 34.46 15.10
CA LYS A 815 22.65 33.62 16.05
C LYS A 815 22.29 32.14 15.98
N GLU A 816 21.02 31.81 15.81
CA GLU A 816 20.57 30.42 15.64
C GLU A 816 21.08 29.83 14.35
N ARG A 817 21.05 30.60 13.24
CA ARG A 817 21.66 30.18 11.99
C ARG A 817 23.15 29.88 12.11
N ASP A 818 23.88 30.75 12.83
CA ASP A 818 25.31 30.55 13.08
C ASP A 818 25.57 29.26 13.89
N LYS A 819 24.77 28.99 14.93
CA LYS A 819 24.84 27.75 15.72
C LYS A 819 24.59 26.51 14.87
N LEU A 820 23.50 26.50 14.08
CA LEU A 820 23.15 25.40 13.19
C LEU A 820 24.27 25.15 12.17
N TYR A 821 24.75 26.23 11.54
CA TYR A 821 25.79 26.09 10.51
C TYR A 821 27.14 25.65 11.12
N ALA A 822 27.46 26.04 12.35
CA ALA A 822 28.62 25.52 13.07
C ALA A 822 28.51 24.00 13.35
N ALA A 823 27.30 23.53 13.62
CA ALA A 823 27.01 22.10 13.84
C ALA A 823 26.77 21.29 12.54
N ASN A 824 27.08 21.87 11.37
CA ASN A 824 26.89 21.25 10.04
C ASN A 824 25.44 20.97 9.67
N ILE A 825 24.48 21.71 10.23
CA ILE A 825 23.06 21.67 9.86
C ILE A 825 22.78 22.87 8.96
N ASN A 826 22.11 22.63 7.82
CA ASN A 826 21.82 23.68 6.84
C ASN A 826 20.52 24.41 7.22
N PRO A 827 20.57 25.72 7.54
CA PRO A 827 19.38 26.47 7.94
C PRO A 827 18.48 26.80 6.75
N ILE A 828 17.16 26.71 6.96
CA ILE A 828 16.13 27.29 6.11
C ILE A 828 15.64 28.56 6.80
N ALA A 829 15.91 29.71 6.23
CA ALA A 829 15.69 31.00 6.87
C ALA A 829 14.63 31.82 6.11
N SER A 830 13.86 32.61 6.88
CA SER A 830 12.89 33.56 6.32
C SER A 830 13.48 34.96 6.33
N PHE A 831 13.57 35.60 5.18
CA PHE A 831 14.03 36.95 4.98
C PHE A 831 12.88 37.87 4.55
N PRO A 832 12.80 39.10 5.04
CA PRO A 832 11.67 39.98 4.76
C PRO A 832 11.47 40.31 3.27
N ALA A 833 12.56 40.46 2.51
CA ALA A 833 12.50 40.82 1.10
C ALA A 833 12.49 39.59 0.15
N GLU A 834 13.20 38.54 0.53
CA GLU A 834 13.49 37.38 -0.33
C GLU A 834 12.64 36.15 0.01
N GLY A 835 11.83 36.23 1.08
CA GLY A 835 11.01 35.10 1.52
C GLY A 835 11.80 34.01 2.22
N ILE A 836 11.35 32.76 2.06
CA ILE A 836 11.93 31.59 2.69
C ILE A 836 12.97 30.97 1.76
N VAL A 837 14.19 30.77 2.27
CA VAL A 837 15.34 30.36 1.47
C VAL A 837 16.18 29.32 2.20
N VAL A 838 16.68 28.34 1.50
CA VAL A 838 17.74 27.44 1.98
C VAL A 838 19.05 28.22 2.03
N PHE A 839 19.63 28.36 3.23
CA PHE A 839 20.77 29.26 3.48
C PHE A 839 22.00 28.51 4.01
N GLY A 840 22.26 27.30 3.51
CA GLY A 840 23.42 26.48 3.86
C GLY A 840 23.63 25.34 2.89
N GLN A 841 24.87 24.84 2.82
CA GLN A 841 25.24 23.72 1.93
C GLN A 841 26.34 22.83 2.52
N LYS A 842 26.34 22.60 3.81
CA LYS A 842 27.30 21.71 4.46
C LYS A 842 26.85 20.25 4.42
N THR A 843 27.81 19.34 4.32
CA THR A 843 27.61 17.93 4.62
C THR A 843 27.77 17.67 6.13
N LEU A 844 27.44 16.51 6.63
CA LEU A 844 27.63 16.12 8.03
C LEU A 844 29.09 15.80 8.39
N GLN A 845 30.03 16.16 7.52
CA GLN A 845 31.45 15.95 7.77
C GLN A 845 31.96 16.98 8.77
N VAL A 846 32.46 16.51 9.90
CA VAL A 846 33.05 17.33 10.97
C VAL A 846 34.48 17.75 10.62
N THR A 847 35.25 16.86 10.01
CA THR A 847 36.64 17.15 9.63
C THR A 847 36.69 18.09 8.42
N PRO A 848 37.33 19.28 8.54
CA PRO A 848 37.41 20.21 7.42
C PRO A 848 38.10 19.62 6.19
N SER A 849 37.42 19.59 5.05
CA SER A 849 37.97 19.18 3.77
C SER A 849 37.19 19.83 2.62
N ALA A 850 37.61 19.60 1.39
CA ALA A 850 36.83 20.05 0.23
C ALA A 850 35.46 19.34 0.14
N LEU A 851 35.26 18.21 0.82
CA LEU A 851 34.04 17.40 0.82
C LEU A 851 33.02 17.79 1.90
N ASP A 852 33.34 18.79 2.70
CA ASP A 852 32.43 19.33 3.70
C ASP A 852 31.31 20.19 3.10
N ARG A 853 31.28 20.32 1.75
CA ARG A 853 30.27 21.07 1.00
C ARG A 853 29.48 20.16 0.05
N ILE A 854 28.16 20.32 0.05
CA ILE A 854 27.23 19.54 -0.79
C ILE A 854 27.55 19.69 -2.28
N ASN A 855 27.84 20.89 -2.74
CA ASN A 855 28.16 21.12 -4.15
C ASN A 855 29.37 20.33 -4.62
N VAL A 856 30.44 20.27 -3.81
CA VAL A 856 31.66 19.52 -4.12
C VAL A 856 31.40 18.01 -4.03
N ARG A 857 30.63 17.56 -3.02
CA ARG A 857 30.29 16.14 -2.90
C ARG A 857 29.47 15.68 -4.09
N ARG A 858 28.47 16.42 -4.50
CA ARG A 858 27.67 16.12 -5.71
C ARG A 858 28.50 16.12 -6.99
N LEU A 859 29.41 17.07 -7.15
CA LEU A 859 30.36 17.08 -8.25
C LEU A 859 31.17 15.78 -8.29
N LEU A 860 31.72 15.34 -7.17
CA LEU A 860 32.55 14.12 -7.13
C LEU A 860 31.73 12.86 -7.37
N ILE A 861 30.52 12.77 -6.86
CA ILE A 861 29.61 11.65 -7.17
C ILE A 861 29.39 11.57 -8.67
N TYR A 862 29.07 12.69 -9.31
CA TYR A 862 28.85 12.76 -10.75
C TYR A 862 30.13 12.36 -11.55
N VAL A 863 31.25 12.98 -11.23
CA VAL A 863 32.53 12.71 -11.94
C VAL A 863 32.96 11.25 -11.77
N LYS A 864 32.87 10.70 -10.56
CA LYS A 864 33.17 9.28 -10.32
C LYS A 864 32.29 8.37 -11.18
N LYS A 865 30.99 8.62 -11.22
CA LYS A 865 30.05 7.78 -11.95
C LYS A 865 30.27 7.82 -13.46
N GLU A 866 30.48 8.99 -14.01
CA GLU A 866 30.78 9.17 -15.44
C GLU A 866 32.11 8.53 -15.83
N ILE A 867 33.15 8.68 -15.02
CA ILE A 867 34.44 8.05 -15.28
C ILE A 867 34.34 6.52 -15.14
N SER A 868 33.57 6.01 -14.17
CA SER A 868 33.33 4.56 -14.01
C SER A 868 32.63 3.98 -15.23
N ARG A 869 31.64 4.66 -15.80
CA ARG A 869 30.99 4.25 -17.05
C ARG A 869 31.96 4.24 -18.22
N MET A 870 32.83 5.26 -18.32
CA MET A 870 33.89 5.29 -19.33
C MET A 870 34.90 4.15 -19.13
N ALA A 871 35.26 3.83 -17.90
CA ALA A 871 36.16 2.76 -17.55
C ALA A 871 35.58 1.37 -17.90
N ALA A 872 34.28 1.16 -17.62
CA ALA A 872 33.59 -0.09 -17.94
C ALA A 872 33.71 -0.47 -19.42
N THR A 873 33.69 0.50 -20.35
CA THR A 873 33.89 0.25 -21.79
C THR A 873 35.33 -0.17 -22.15
N THR A 874 36.26 -0.08 -21.21
CA THR A 874 37.67 -0.46 -21.39
C THR A 874 37.96 -1.87 -20.87
N LEU A 875 37.08 -2.45 -20.05
CA LEU A 875 37.20 -3.81 -19.53
C LEU A 875 37.38 -4.83 -20.69
N PHE A 876 38.13 -5.86 -20.44
CA PHE A 876 38.46 -6.93 -21.39
C PHE A 876 39.22 -6.49 -22.64
N ARG A 877 39.71 -5.26 -22.74
CA ARG A 877 40.66 -4.83 -23.78
C ARG A 877 42.08 -5.13 -23.32
N GLN A 878 43.02 -5.34 -24.29
CA GLN A 878 44.41 -5.55 -23.98
C GLN A 878 44.97 -4.38 -23.17
N ASN A 879 45.74 -4.69 -22.13
CA ASN A 879 46.39 -3.73 -21.26
C ASN A 879 47.68 -3.17 -21.90
N VAL A 880 47.53 -2.32 -22.91
CA VAL A 880 48.58 -1.69 -23.68
C VAL A 880 48.42 -0.17 -23.77
N LYS A 881 49.54 0.53 -24.04
CA LYS A 881 49.53 1.99 -24.14
C LYS A 881 48.40 2.57 -25.04
N LYS A 882 48.06 1.90 -26.16
CA LYS A 882 46.99 2.29 -27.04
C LYS A 882 45.64 2.34 -26.34
N THR A 883 45.34 1.41 -25.48
CA THR A 883 44.13 1.35 -24.67
C THR A 883 44.15 2.47 -23.64
N TRP A 884 45.26 2.75 -23.00
CA TRP A 884 45.42 3.85 -22.04
C TRP A 884 45.21 5.21 -22.70
N ILE A 885 45.77 5.44 -23.85
CA ILE A 885 45.55 6.68 -24.62
C ILE A 885 44.07 6.81 -25.02
N GLY A 886 43.41 5.72 -25.39
CA GLY A 886 41.97 5.71 -25.70
C GLY A 886 41.11 6.05 -24.51
N PHE A 887 41.45 5.61 -23.31
CA PHE A 887 40.77 5.98 -22.06
C PHE A 887 41.00 7.47 -21.74
N LEU A 888 42.26 7.94 -21.76
CA LEU A 888 42.59 9.33 -21.54
C LEU A 888 41.90 10.24 -22.56
N GLY A 889 41.78 9.81 -23.85
CA GLY A 889 41.07 10.52 -24.91
C GLY A 889 39.59 10.74 -24.66
N ARG A 890 38.98 9.95 -23.75
CA ARG A 890 37.57 10.13 -23.31
C ARG A 890 37.47 10.93 -22.01
N VAL A 891 38.28 10.61 -21.01
CA VAL A 891 38.25 11.25 -19.69
C VAL A 891 38.69 12.72 -19.73
N ASN A 892 39.75 13.05 -20.46
CA ASN A 892 40.25 14.42 -20.53
C ASN A 892 39.28 15.45 -21.16
N PRO A 893 38.60 15.16 -22.30
CA PRO A 893 37.57 16.07 -22.83
C PRO A 893 36.37 16.24 -21.87
N PHE A 894 35.95 15.15 -21.20
CA PHE A 894 34.90 15.20 -20.19
C PHE A 894 35.26 16.15 -19.05
N LEU A 895 36.42 15.97 -18.42
CA LEU A 895 36.89 16.81 -17.31
C LEU A 895 37.12 18.27 -17.74
N ARG A 896 37.59 18.52 -19.00
CA ARG A 896 37.66 19.86 -19.59
C ARG A 896 36.28 20.49 -19.74
N GLY A 897 35.27 19.69 -20.12
CA GLY A 897 33.88 20.13 -20.16
C GLY A 897 33.34 20.53 -18.76
N VAL A 898 33.65 19.76 -17.72
CA VAL A 898 33.30 20.09 -16.35
C VAL A 898 34.04 21.36 -15.89
N LYS A 899 35.32 21.50 -16.22
CA LYS A 899 36.13 22.72 -15.94
C LYS A 899 35.54 23.95 -16.64
N ALA A 900 35.19 23.84 -17.93
CA ALA A 900 34.60 24.95 -18.69
C ALA A 900 33.26 25.43 -18.15
N ARG A 901 32.53 24.56 -17.44
CA ARG A 901 31.23 24.82 -16.75
C ARG A 901 31.41 25.12 -15.26
N PHE A 902 32.59 25.56 -14.84
CA PHE A 902 32.93 25.98 -13.47
C PHE A 902 32.78 24.89 -12.39
N GLY A 903 32.84 23.61 -12.74
CA GLY A 903 32.83 22.52 -11.76
C GLY A 903 34.22 22.29 -11.13
N LEU A 904 35.27 22.42 -11.93
CA LEU A 904 36.66 22.25 -11.52
C LEU A 904 37.47 23.50 -11.81
N ASP A 905 38.33 23.89 -10.87
CA ASP A 905 39.37 24.89 -11.09
C ASP A 905 40.50 24.30 -11.93
N ASP A 906 40.95 23.09 -11.56
CA ASP A 906 41.96 22.35 -12.35
C ASP A 906 41.84 20.84 -12.16
N PHE A 907 42.41 20.06 -13.09
CA PHE A 907 42.49 18.63 -13.01
C PHE A 907 43.75 18.07 -13.67
N ARG A 908 44.18 16.90 -13.22
CA ARG A 908 45.28 16.16 -13.85
C ARG A 908 44.97 14.66 -13.84
N VAL A 909 45.04 14.03 -15.00
CA VAL A 909 44.91 12.58 -15.12
C VAL A 909 46.25 12.00 -15.45
N VAL A 910 46.73 11.04 -14.69
CA VAL A 910 47.99 10.34 -14.85
C VAL A 910 47.68 8.87 -15.10
N LEU A 911 48.01 8.40 -16.29
CA LEU A 911 47.93 7.01 -16.70
C LEU A 911 49.07 6.72 -17.67
N ASP A 912 50.16 6.31 -17.09
CA ASP A 912 51.41 6.04 -17.80
C ASP A 912 52.16 4.86 -17.10
N GLU A 913 53.36 4.58 -17.50
CA GLU A 913 54.18 3.51 -16.91
C GLU A 913 54.54 3.72 -15.42
N THR A 914 54.38 4.94 -14.90
CA THR A 914 54.59 5.25 -13.49
C THR A 914 53.41 4.87 -12.64
N THR A 915 52.21 4.84 -13.16
CA THR A 915 50.99 4.43 -12.48
C THR A 915 50.63 2.99 -12.79
N THR A 916 50.68 2.57 -14.02
CA THR A 916 50.45 1.19 -14.45
C THR A 916 51.80 0.53 -14.73
N THR A 917 52.42 0.01 -13.69
CA THR A 917 53.72 -0.66 -13.74
C THR A 917 53.64 -2.02 -14.46
N PRO A 918 54.76 -2.59 -14.95
CA PRO A 918 54.75 -3.95 -15.54
C PRO A 918 54.15 -5.03 -14.65
N ASP A 919 54.40 -4.98 -13.32
CA ASP A 919 53.77 -5.88 -12.34
C ASP A 919 52.25 -5.78 -12.30
N LEU A 920 51.70 -4.58 -12.43
CA LEU A 920 50.25 -4.39 -12.52
C LEU A 920 49.70 -4.84 -13.87
N VAL A 921 50.45 -4.67 -14.97
CA VAL A 921 50.07 -5.21 -16.27
C VAL A 921 49.99 -6.73 -16.24
N ASP A 922 50.96 -7.38 -15.62
CA ASP A 922 51.01 -8.84 -15.44
C ASP A 922 49.87 -9.38 -14.58
N ARG A 923 49.33 -8.54 -13.65
CA ARG A 923 48.15 -8.84 -12.88
C ARG A 923 46.81 -8.40 -13.56
N ASN A 924 46.86 -8.00 -14.81
CA ASN A 924 45.71 -7.48 -15.58
C ASN A 924 45.07 -6.23 -15.01
N ILE A 925 45.82 -5.38 -14.30
CA ILE A 925 45.34 -4.16 -13.65
C ILE A 925 45.78 -2.92 -14.45
N MET A 926 44.88 -2.05 -14.79
CA MET A 926 45.11 -0.70 -15.26
C MET A 926 44.87 0.27 -14.12
N TYR A 927 45.88 1.04 -13.70
CA TYR A 927 45.74 1.97 -12.57
C TYR A 927 45.97 3.41 -13.03
N ALA A 928 44.90 4.23 -12.92
CA ALA A 928 44.91 5.64 -13.26
C ALA A 928 44.79 6.48 -11.99
N LYS A 929 45.55 7.57 -11.88
CA LYS A 929 45.38 8.59 -10.84
C LYS A 929 44.76 9.84 -11.41
N ILE A 930 43.63 10.26 -10.78
CA ILE A 930 42.88 11.45 -11.20
C ILE A 930 42.91 12.45 -10.04
N PHE A 931 43.60 13.57 -10.25
CA PHE A 931 43.67 14.69 -9.31
C PHE A 931 42.64 15.75 -9.71
N LEU A 932 41.77 16.12 -8.79
CA LEU A 932 40.70 17.09 -9.02
C LEU A 932 40.83 18.25 -8.04
N LYS A 933 40.76 19.48 -8.53
CA LYS A 933 40.66 20.69 -7.72
C LYS A 933 39.28 21.31 -7.95
N PRO A 934 38.30 21.10 -7.03
CA PRO A 934 36.95 21.62 -7.19
C PRO A 934 36.90 23.13 -7.01
N THR A 935 36.01 23.80 -7.71
CA THR A 935 35.69 25.21 -7.54
C THR A 935 34.87 25.37 -6.24
N LYS A 936 35.24 26.35 -5.43
CA LYS A 936 34.55 26.66 -4.17
C LYS A 936 33.51 27.75 -4.38
N ALA A 937 32.34 27.64 -3.73
CA ALA A 937 31.35 28.71 -3.68
C ALA A 937 31.76 29.80 -2.66
N ILE A 938 31.39 31.04 -2.92
CA ILE A 938 31.57 32.16 -1.95
C ILE A 938 30.44 32.04 -0.94
N GLU A 939 30.81 31.94 0.35
CA GLU A 939 29.86 31.89 1.47
C GLU A 939 29.98 33.13 2.35
N PHE A 940 31.16 33.76 2.40
CA PHE A 940 31.43 34.94 3.25
C PHE A 940 31.96 36.08 2.40
N ILE A 941 31.36 37.24 2.56
CA ILE A 941 31.80 38.50 1.92
C ILE A 941 32.05 39.51 3.02
N ALA A 942 33.29 40.01 3.13
CA ALA A 942 33.65 41.12 3.98
C ALA A 942 33.72 42.39 3.13
N LEU A 943 33.02 43.42 3.55
CA LEU A 943 33.02 44.73 2.89
C LEU A 943 33.43 45.80 3.92
N ASP A 944 34.56 46.44 3.69
CA ASP A 944 35.00 47.52 4.50
C ASP A 944 34.67 48.86 3.82
N PHE A 945 33.84 49.65 4.42
CA PHE A 945 33.53 51.01 3.98
C PHE A 945 34.42 52.00 4.75
N VAL A 946 35.35 52.62 4.02
CA VAL A 946 36.19 53.64 4.57
C VAL A 946 35.57 54.99 4.23
N ILE A 947 35.12 55.71 5.27
CA ILE A 947 34.62 57.06 5.12
C ILE A 947 35.81 57.99 5.35
N THR A 948 36.18 58.78 4.34
CA THR A 948 37.22 59.75 4.37
C THR A 948 36.65 61.17 4.44
N ASP A 949 37.36 62.10 5.03
CA ASP A 949 36.99 63.51 5.03
C ASP A 949 36.95 64.05 3.60
N SER A 950 36.11 65.04 3.34
CA SER A 950 35.86 65.68 2.07
C SER A 950 37.10 66.29 1.37
N GLY A 951 38.24 66.24 2.01
CA GLY A 951 39.50 66.73 1.43
C GLY A 951 40.56 65.67 1.14
N ALA A 952 40.27 64.39 1.39
CA ALA A 952 41.22 63.32 1.08
C ALA A 952 41.05 62.84 -0.40
N GLY A 953 42.12 62.99 -1.18
CA GLY A 953 42.18 62.35 -2.49
C GLY A 953 42.25 60.84 -2.37
N PHE A 954 41.44 60.09 -3.13
CA PHE A 954 41.61 58.65 -3.26
C PHE A 954 42.91 58.41 -4.04
N GLU A 955 43.97 57.90 -3.37
CA GLU A 955 45.11 57.32 -4.05
C GLU A 955 44.71 55.83 -4.41
N ASP A 956 44.91 55.47 -5.67
CA ASP A 956 44.64 54.14 -6.23
C ASP A 956 45.41 53.05 -5.50
#